data_484b9fecf2d5507bd330eb9d733ffe6e
#
_entry.id   484b9fecf2d5507bd330eb9d733ffe6e
#
_cell.length_a   1.000
_cell.length_b   1.000
_cell.length_c   1.000
_cell.angle_alpha   90.00
_cell.angle_beta   90.00
_cell.angle_gamma   90.00
#
_symmetry.space_group_name_H-M   'P 1'
#
loop_
_entity.id
_entity.type
_entity.pdbx_description
1 polymer ?
#
loop_
_entity_poly.entity_id
_entity_poly.type
_entity_poly.pdbx_seq_one_letter_code
_entity_poly.pdbx_strand_id
1 'polypeptide(L)'
;MKIKNYFLTAVLLAAIYGSASAQVVINEYSCANWRAILDFYQETEDWVEFYNAGTTTVNLQGYYLSDNDNKPTKWAFPTNTNIAPGGFLRVWCSGRNLKDPQGNLHTNFRLSQTKNNAEHLIFSGPAGVLLEDIKIDKTQAHQSRGRLLDGGAEWRVFTTPSPAATNAGQPSFVGFANRPDMDKVAGFYQDSLKVAIVSSEPGAVIRYTTNGTEPTPTSTLYTAPITLKQTSVIKAIAYNTTNTLLLPSFVQFNTYFINDTHTLPVVSVASNEVLELANGNQSLRPLGSIEYFNKNRARTTRAYGELNSHGQDSWANDQRSLDWVTRDEMGYNYALKERLLPLSDRDEYQRVILRASGDDNYPAAHHPQNEGSAHIRDAYIHNLAQRGNLNLDVRSAEKCIVYLNGQYWGVYDLREIPDDHDYTDHYYGQGKYDLQYVLTWGNTWAEYGGPQAITDWRAMRTFILNNNMNDPLKFQYVKDNYDYTSLVDYVIVNSFTVCTDWLNYNTGIWRGLNPEGGHKKWGYILWDNDATFDFYINYTGVPSTQPDAKPCNPEGLTGNSDPERHMQVLNKLRTNPEFRQYYISRQADMMHTVFGCENMLTYLDTIEALIDPEMTRHAQRWFGTYNEWKTNIDRVRDFINERCTLLPTLMDDCYSVVGPFEATIMVDPPGAGEVKINTLQYQKNQFPVTGQYFGGADVDLLLHATPDTLPTNPGALRFHHWTSKNHTFADSFLSSIALDLTMGDTIIAHFAASTSATDEPAPPPPSVTVTPTIFDNDLTVTYFLPEKMPVNIRIFDVVGKQVFQKNIQETSSNAGDNVQRINTRSLNLATGIYFLTFSAGGWDNTTKLIR
;
A
#
# COMPACT_ATOMS: atom_id res chain seq x y z
N MET A 1 -39.12 -27.44 69.39
CA MET A 1 -39.41 -28.62 68.52
C MET A 1 -39.68 -28.10 67.08
N LYS A 2 -38.99 -28.70 66.11
CA LYS A 2 -38.95 -28.38 64.66
C LYS A 2 -37.82 -27.35 64.21
N ILE A 3 -36.59 -27.82 64.33
CA ILE A 3 -35.48 -27.39 63.45
C ILE A 3 -34.76 -28.71 63.05
N LYS A 4 -35.20 -29.34 62.03
CA LYS A 4 -34.49 -30.40 61.29
C LYS A 4 -35.26 -30.62 59.97
N ASN A 5 -34.82 -30.01 58.93
CA ASN A 5 -35.10 -30.45 57.55
C ASN A 5 -34.64 -29.45 56.47
N TYR A 6 -33.64 -28.58 56.77
CA TYR A 6 -33.09 -27.68 55.70
C TYR A 6 -31.62 -27.96 55.38
N PHE A 7 -31.03 -29.03 55.88
CA PHE A 7 -29.61 -29.34 55.69
C PHE A 7 -29.35 -30.41 54.61
N LEU A 8 -30.39 -31.03 54.04
CA LEU A 8 -30.25 -32.10 53.04
C LEU A 8 -30.53 -31.67 51.63
N THR A 9 -31.07 -30.46 51.36
CA THR A 9 -31.37 -29.95 50.02
C THR A 9 -30.29 -29.02 49.50
N ALA A 10 -29.39 -28.54 50.37
CA ALA A 10 -28.25 -27.69 49.95
C ALA A 10 -26.98 -28.47 49.50
N VAL A 11 -26.92 -29.78 49.80
CA VAL A 11 -25.76 -30.64 49.42
C VAL A 11 -25.99 -31.32 48.09
N LEU A 12 -27.23 -31.38 47.56
CA LEU A 12 -27.51 -31.98 46.23
C LEU A 12 -27.48 -30.98 45.07
N LEU A 13 -27.34 -29.64 45.33
CA LEU A 13 -27.20 -28.62 44.24
C LEU A 13 -25.76 -28.14 44.04
N ALA A 14 -24.80 -28.60 44.86
CA ALA A 14 -23.39 -28.29 44.73
C ALA A 14 -22.61 -29.33 43.90
N ALA A 15 -23.24 -30.35 43.38
CA ALA A 15 -22.55 -31.44 42.64
C ALA A 15 -22.80 -31.48 41.14
N ILE A 16 -23.36 -30.41 40.55
CA ILE A 16 -23.62 -30.33 39.06
C ILE A 16 -22.94 -29.09 38.45
N TYR A 17 -21.96 -28.52 39.06
CA TYR A 17 -20.94 -27.74 38.34
C TYR A 17 -19.68 -28.59 38.15
N GLY A 18 -19.85 -29.76 37.58
CA GLY A 18 -18.77 -30.39 36.85
C GLY A 18 -18.49 -29.45 35.67
N SER A 19 -17.32 -28.82 35.66
CA SER A 19 -16.83 -28.16 34.49
C SER A 19 -16.98 -29.10 33.29
N ALA A 20 -17.98 -28.87 32.45
CA ALA A 20 -18.06 -29.50 31.16
C ALA A 20 -16.82 -29.03 30.40
N SER A 21 -15.71 -29.79 30.47
CA SER A 21 -14.57 -29.53 29.59
C SER A 21 -15.13 -29.62 28.16
N ALA A 22 -14.78 -28.65 27.33
CA ALA A 22 -15.22 -28.68 25.93
C ALA A 22 -14.81 -30.04 25.34
N GLN A 23 -15.72 -30.71 24.67
CA GLN A 23 -15.44 -32.01 24.04
C GLN A 23 -14.40 -31.88 22.94
N VAL A 24 -14.40 -30.75 22.24
CA VAL A 24 -13.36 -30.36 21.25
C VAL A 24 -12.53 -29.21 21.82
N VAL A 25 -11.24 -29.33 21.74
CA VAL A 25 -10.27 -28.36 22.25
C VAL A 25 -9.23 -28.00 21.17
N ILE A 26 -8.62 -26.83 21.27
CA ILE A 26 -7.42 -26.50 20.51
C ILE A 26 -6.27 -27.35 21.08
N ASN A 27 -5.63 -28.15 20.23
CA ASN A 27 -4.60 -29.12 20.65
C ASN A 27 -3.19 -28.65 20.34
N GLU A 28 -2.98 -28.03 19.18
CA GLU A 28 -1.70 -27.54 18.71
C GLU A 28 -1.89 -26.33 17.79
N TYR A 29 -0.93 -25.40 17.76
CA TYR A 29 -0.90 -24.29 16.79
C TYR A 29 0.54 -23.94 16.41
N SER A 30 0.72 -23.38 15.22
CA SER A 30 1.99 -22.82 14.78
C SER A 30 1.79 -21.48 14.09
N CYS A 31 2.45 -20.43 14.63
CA CYS A 31 2.68 -19.13 14.01
C CYS A 31 4.12 -19.02 13.49
N ALA A 32 4.81 -20.16 13.36
CA ALA A 32 6.21 -20.24 12.98
C ALA A 32 6.45 -21.28 11.87
N ASN A 33 5.42 -21.53 11.06
CA ASN A 33 5.48 -22.49 9.94
C ASN A 33 6.25 -21.91 8.75
N TRP A 34 7.53 -21.63 8.93
CA TRP A 34 8.37 -21.09 7.87
C TRP A 34 9.01 -22.21 7.04
N ARG A 35 8.60 -22.32 5.75
CA ARG A 35 9.11 -23.33 4.78
C ARG A 35 9.01 -24.78 5.25
N ALA A 36 8.12 -25.12 6.19
CA ALA A 36 8.03 -26.45 6.77
C ALA A 36 6.85 -27.25 6.18
N ILE A 37 5.63 -26.79 6.42
CA ILE A 37 4.42 -27.51 6.02
C ILE A 37 3.67 -26.66 5.01
N LEU A 38 3.50 -27.18 3.80
CA LEU A 38 2.83 -26.48 2.70
C LEU A 38 1.32 -26.78 2.73
N ASP A 39 0.53 -25.74 2.40
CA ASP A 39 -0.87 -25.89 2.10
C ASP A 39 -1.12 -26.41 0.66
N PHE A 40 -2.36 -26.51 0.24
CA PHE A 40 -2.71 -26.88 -1.13
C PHE A 40 -2.10 -25.94 -2.18
N TYR A 41 -1.92 -24.68 -1.86
CA TYR A 41 -1.43 -23.64 -2.76
C TYR A 41 0.09 -23.53 -2.75
N GLN A 42 0.80 -24.44 -2.07
CA GLN A 42 2.26 -24.48 -1.92
C GLN A 42 2.79 -23.27 -1.11
N GLU A 43 1.96 -22.75 -0.20
CA GLU A 43 2.35 -21.69 0.74
C GLU A 43 2.48 -22.24 2.16
N THR A 44 3.36 -21.62 2.94
CA THR A 44 3.54 -21.95 4.37
C THR A 44 2.73 -20.98 5.21
N GLU A 45 1.51 -21.37 5.51
CA GLU A 45 0.57 -20.60 6.31
C GLU A 45 0.56 -21.06 7.76
N ASP A 46 0.16 -20.18 8.68
CA ASP A 46 -0.10 -20.56 10.05
C ASP A 46 -1.25 -21.56 10.15
N TRP A 47 -1.30 -22.29 11.24
CA TRP A 47 -2.35 -23.28 11.42
C TRP A 47 -2.70 -23.52 12.89
N VAL A 48 -3.93 -23.99 13.10
CA VAL A 48 -4.48 -24.42 14.37
C VAL A 48 -5.03 -25.83 14.22
N GLU A 49 -4.78 -26.68 15.19
CA GLU A 49 -5.31 -28.03 15.27
C GLU A 49 -6.31 -28.16 16.41
N PHE A 50 -7.43 -28.85 16.12
CA PHE A 50 -8.45 -29.22 17.08
C PHE A 50 -8.42 -30.72 17.33
N TYR A 51 -8.65 -31.12 18.58
CA TYR A 51 -8.77 -32.51 19.00
C TYR A 51 -10.11 -32.76 19.67
N ASN A 52 -10.78 -33.86 19.32
CA ASN A 52 -12.00 -34.31 19.98
C ASN A 52 -11.67 -35.32 21.09
N ALA A 53 -11.61 -34.85 22.33
CA ALA A 53 -11.35 -35.65 23.52
C ALA A 53 -12.56 -36.49 23.97
N GLY A 54 -13.70 -36.37 23.35
CA GLY A 54 -14.94 -37.05 23.69
C GLY A 54 -15.07 -38.43 23.04
N THR A 55 -16.20 -39.07 23.32
CA THR A 55 -16.50 -40.42 22.81
C THR A 55 -17.48 -40.42 21.64
N THR A 56 -17.93 -39.24 21.17
CA THR A 56 -18.88 -39.06 20.07
C THR A 56 -18.32 -38.11 19.03
N THR A 57 -18.75 -38.27 17.79
CA THR A 57 -18.40 -37.31 16.73
C THR A 57 -19.04 -35.94 17.01
N VAL A 58 -18.26 -34.87 16.91
CA VAL A 58 -18.74 -33.49 17.05
C VAL A 58 -18.82 -32.83 15.68
N ASN A 59 -19.96 -32.23 15.39
CA ASN A 59 -20.13 -31.35 14.24
C ASN A 59 -19.86 -29.89 14.69
N LEU A 60 -18.88 -29.24 14.08
CA LEU A 60 -18.49 -27.86 14.41
C LEU A 60 -19.35 -26.78 13.71
N GLN A 61 -20.44 -27.15 13.06
CA GLN A 61 -21.37 -26.15 12.53
C GLN A 61 -21.90 -25.26 13.65
N GLY A 62 -21.77 -23.94 13.48
CA GLY A 62 -22.14 -22.95 14.49
C GLY A 62 -21.08 -22.69 15.55
N TYR A 63 -19.90 -23.30 15.42
CA TYR A 63 -18.71 -22.95 16.19
C TYR A 63 -17.87 -21.91 15.42
N TYR A 64 -16.99 -21.21 16.14
CA TYR A 64 -16.21 -20.11 15.60
C TYR A 64 -14.77 -20.17 16.06
N LEU A 65 -13.86 -19.67 15.21
CA LEU A 65 -12.46 -19.42 15.53
C LEU A 65 -12.15 -17.94 15.27
N SER A 66 -11.39 -17.33 16.14
CA SER A 66 -10.96 -15.93 16.02
C SER A 66 -9.53 -15.73 16.52
N ASP A 67 -8.85 -14.73 15.95
CA ASP A 67 -7.58 -14.15 16.40
C ASP A 67 -7.79 -12.88 17.27
N ASN A 68 -9.05 -12.51 17.53
CA ASN A 68 -9.43 -11.25 18.14
C ASN A 68 -10.50 -11.46 19.22
N ASP A 69 -10.17 -11.15 20.48
CA ASP A 69 -11.04 -11.27 21.65
C ASP A 69 -12.28 -10.37 21.58
N ASN A 70 -12.18 -9.22 20.88
CA ASN A 70 -13.32 -8.33 20.66
C ASN A 70 -14.28 -8.80 19.55
N LYS A 71 -13.86 -9.81 18.77
CA LYS A 71 -14.68 -10.42 17.71
C LYS A 71 -14.62 -11.96 17.80
N PRO A 72 -15.15 -12.59 18.86
CA PRO A 72 -15.00 -14.03 19.11
C PRO A 72 -15.67 -14.93 18.06
N THR A 73 -16.51 -14.37 17.20
CA THR A 73 -17.22 -15.07 16.11
C THR A 73 -16.71 -14.66 14.73
N LYS A 74 -15.42 -14.27 14.61
CA LYS A 74 -14.82 -13.71 13.39
C LYS A 74 -14.90 -14.67 12.20
N TRP A 75 -14.67 -15.96 12.41
CA TRP A 75 -14.75 -16.98 11.36
C TRP A 75 -15.59 -18.17 11.83
N ALA A 76 -16.58 -18.56 11.04
CA ALA A 76 -17.47 -19.67 11.34
C ALA A 76 -16.98 -20.96 10.66
N PHE A 77 -16.99 -22.07 11.38
CA PHE A 77 -16.73 -23.37 10.76
C PHE A 77 -17.80 -23.69 9.71
N PRO A 78 -17.38 -24.13 8.50
CA PRO A 78 -18.32 -24.54 7.45
C PRO A 78 -19.23 -25.68 7.89
N THR A 79 -20.39 -25.76 7.24
CA THR A 79 -21.33 -26.90 7.47
C THR A 79 -20.67 -28.24 7.21
N ASN A 80 -21.07 -29.28 7.96
CA ASN A 80 -20.54 -30.64 7.86
C ASN A 80 -19.04 -30.77 8.23
N THR A 81 -18.51 -29.87 9.05
CA THR A 81 -17.18 -30.01 9.64
C THR A 81 -17.28 -30.91 10.86
N ASN A 82 -16.83 -32.16 10.75
CA ASN A 82 -16.97 -33.18 11.80
C ASN A 82 -15.59 -33.63 12.31
N ILE A 83 -15.47 -33.83 13.63
CA ILE A 83 -14.29 -34.45 14.25
C ILE A 83 -14.74 -35.73 14.97
N ALA A 84 -14.25 -36.89 14.53
CA ALA A 84 -14.54 -38.18 15.16
C ALA A 84 -13.94 -38.26 16.58
N PRO A 85 -14.41 -39.16 17.45
CA PRO A 85 -13.76 -39.41 18.76
C PRO A 85 -12.25 -39.70 18.62
N GLY A 86 -11.43 -39.00 19.39
CA GLY A 86 -9.96 -39.08 19.27
C GLY A 86 -9.36 -38.54 17.96
N GLY A 87 -10.16 -37.91 17.14
CA GLY A 87 -9.75 -37.37 15.85
C GLY A 87 -9.20 -35.94 15.94
N PHE A 88 -8.42 -35.56 14.92
CA PHE A 88 -7.81 -34.26 14.76
C PHE A 88 -8.40 -33.51 13.55
N LEU A 89 -8.41 -32.19 13.63
CA LEU A 89 -8.75 -31.29 12.52
C LEU A 89 -7.79 -30.13 12.46
N ARG A 90 -6.97 -30.05 11.42
CA ARG A 90 -6.15 -28.88 11.14
C ARG A 90 -6.93 -27.83 10.33
N VAL A 91 -6.80 -26.57 10.72
CA VAL A 91 -7.34 -25.39 10.04
C VAL A 91 -6.19 -24.46 9.72
N TRP A 92 -6.05 -24.06 8.46
CA TRP A 92 -5.08 -23.07 8.02
C TRP A 92 -5.55 -21.65 8.35
N CYS A 93 -4.71 -20.88 9.01
CA CYS A 93 -4.96 -19.46 9.29
C CYS A 93 -4.30 -18.59 8.21
N SER A 94 -4.82 -18.65 7.00
CA SER A 94 -4.22 -18.07 5.80
C SER A 94 -4.84 -16.75 5.33
N GLY A 95 -6.00 -16.36 5.86
CA GLY A 95 -6.76 -15.23 5.36
C GLY A 95 -7.58 -15.50 4.09
N ARG A 96 -7.49 -16.71 3.48
CA ARG A 96 -8.17 -17.05 2.21
C ARG A 96 -9.69 -17.19 2.32
N ASN A 97 -10.21 -17.50 3.52
CA ASN A 97 -11.63 -17.66 3.79
C ASN A 97 -12.35 -18.66 2.84
N LEU A 98 -11.78 -19.86 2.70
CA LEU A 98 -12.33 -20.87 1.80
C LEU A 98 -12.09 -22.30 2.31
N LYS A 99 -12.68 -23.27 1.62
CA LYS A 99 -12.33 -24.66 1.67
C LYS A 99 -11.58 -25.02 0.39
N ASP A 100 -10.36 -25.54 0.50
CA ASP A 100 -9.54 -25.87 -0.65
C ASP A 100 -10.07 -27.11 -1.41
N PRO A 101 -9.57 -27.40 -2.62
CA PRO A 101 -9.98 -28.58 -3.40
C PRO A 101 -9.73 -29.92 -2.71
N GLN A 102 -8.80 -30.00 -1.75
CA GLN A 102 -8.55 -31.20 -0.94
C GLN A 102 -9.45 -31.28 0.29
N GLY A 103 -10.22 -30.24 0.57
CA GLY A 103 -11.17 -30.17 1.68
C GLY A 103 -10.60 -29.58 2.95
N ASN A 104 -9.36 -29.02 2.95
CA ASN A 104 -8.80 -28.32 4.08
C ASN A 104 -9.47 -26.94 4.25
N LEU A 105 -9.60 -26.54 5.50
CA LEU A 105 -10.23 -25.27 5.87
C LEU A 105 -9.20 -24.15 5.98
N HIS A 106 -9.58 -22.97 5.50
CA HIS A 106 -8.79 -21.75 5.56
C HIS A 106 -9.63 -20.63 6.18
N THR A 107 -9.11 -20.00 7.25
CA THR A 107 -9.79 -18.89 7.93
C THR A 107 -9.73 -17.60 7.09
N ASN A 108 -10.48 -16.58 7.52
CA ASN A 108 -10.43 -15.21 6.99
C ASN A 108 -9.43 -14.31 7.71
N PHE A 109 -8.50 -14.89 8.46
CA PHE A 109 -7.44 -14.17 9.19
C PHE A 109 -6.17 -15.00 9.20
N ARG A 110 -5.05 -14.34 9.51
CA ARG A 110 -3.74 -14.92 9.80
C ARG A 110 -3.45 -14.75 11.28
N LEU A 111 -2.53 -15.53 11.80
CA LEU A 111 -2.04 -15.38 13.16
C LEU A 111 -0.75 -14.56 13.17
N SER A 112 -0.47 -13.93 14.31
CA SER A 112 0.83 -13.32 14.57
C SER A 112 1.23 -13.57 16.03
N GLN A 113 2.48 -13.94 16.22
CA GLN A 113 3.03 -14.11 17.57
C GLN A 113 3.71 -12.84 18.10
N THR A 114 3.84 -11.78 17.29
CA THR A 114 4.59 -10.57 17.66
C THR A 114 3.82 -9.27 17.40
N LYS A 115 2.64 -9.32 16.80
CA LYS A 115 1.78 -8.18 16.59
C LYS A 115 1.19 -7.76 17.94
N ASN A 116 1.21 -6.50 18.25
CA ASN A 116 0.66 -5.85 19.45
C ASN A 116 0.26 -6.80 20.60
N ASN A 117 0.73 -6.69 21.79
CA ASN A 117 0.31 -7.36 23.02
C ASN A 117 -0.08 -8.86 22.98
N ALA A 118 0.45 -9.64 22.05
CA ALA A 118 0.13 -11.06 21.78
C ALA A 118 -1.34 -11.30 21.35
N GLU A 119 -1.53 -11.87 20.19
CA GLU A 119 -2.85 -12.32 19.73
C GLU A 119 -3.36 -13.48 20.57
N HIS A 120 -4.66 -13.70 20.54
CA HIS A 120 -5.33 -14.80 21.19
C HIS A 120 -5.98 -15.73 20.19
N LEU A 121 -5.94 -17.02 20.45
CA LEU A 121 -6.78 -18.00 19.76
C LEU A 121 -8.05 -18.18 20.57
N ILE A 122 -9.14 -17.68 20.03
CA ILE A 122 -10.47 -17.74 20.63
C ILE A 122 -11.30 -18.82 19.94
N PHE A 123 -11.64 -19.86 20.66
CA PHE A 123 -12.56 -20.90 20.19
C PHE A 123 -13.90 -20.74 20.88
N SER A 124 -14.95 -20.54 20.09
CA SER A 124 -16.32 -20.31 20.59
C SER A 124 -17.28 -21.36 20.06
N GLY A 125 -18.17 -21.79 20.91
CA GLY A 125 -19.28 -22.69 20.60
C GLY A 125 -20.48 -21.95 19.99
N PRO A 126 -21.60 -22.67 19.79
CA PRO A 126 -22.84 -22.09 19.28
C PRO A 126 -23.27 -20.84 20.05
N ALA A 127 -23.83 -19.87 19.34
CA ALA A 127 -24.19 -18.55 19.86
C ALA A 127 -23.01 -17.73 20.44
N GLY A 128 -21.75 -18.06 20.07
CA GLY A 128 -20.56 -17.31 20.49
C GLY A 128 -20.15 -17.58 21.95
N VAL A 129 -20.59 -18.68 22.56
CA VAL A 129 -20.17 -19.05 23.92
C VAL A 129 -18.68 -19.39 23.91
N LEU A 130 -17.89 -18.66 24.69
CA LEU A 130 -16.45 -18.89 24.80
C LEU A 130 -16.17 -20.28 25.35
N LEU A 131 -15.38 -21.07 24.64
CA LEU A 131 -14.92 -22.40 25.06
C LEU A 131 -13.44 -22.37 25.47
N GLU A 132 -12.59 -21.74 24.68
CA GLU A 132 -11.15 -21.57 24.97
C GLU A 132 -10.68 -20.19 24.53
N ASP A 133 -9.78 -19.65 25.32
CA ASP A 133 -9.02 -18.43 25.07
C ASP A 133 -7.55 -18.72 25.36
N ILE A 134 -6.74 -18.81 24.31
CA ILE A 134 -5.33 -19.19 24.38
C ILE A 134 -4.47 -18.05 23.89
N LYS A 135 -3.72 -17.44 24.80
CA LYS A 135 -2.72 -16.46 24.42
C LYS A 135 -1.64 -17.10 23.56
N ILE A 136 -1.34 -16.49 22.41
CA ILE A 136 -0.27 -16.93 21.52
C ILE A 136 1.08 -16.56 22.15
N ASP A 137 1.87 -17.57 22.46
CA ASP A 137 3.25 -17.41 22.95
C ASP A 137 4.24 -17.61 21.80
N LYS A 138 5.36 -16.88 21.85
CA LYS A 138 6.40 -16.90 20.85
C LYS A 138 7.08 -18.26 20.70
N THR A 139 7.31 -18.65 19.46
CA THR A 139 8.13 -19.79 19.05
C THR A 139 9.18 -19.32 18.04
N GLN A 140 10.14 -20.17 17.73
CA GLN A 140 11.10 -19.96 16.65
C GLN A 140 10.65 -20.73 15.40
N ALA A 141 11.25 -20.43 14.25
CA ALA A 141 10.93 -21.09 12.99
C ALA A 141 10.83 -22.61 13.12
N HIS A 142 9.87 -23.22 12.43
CA HIS A 142 9.60 -24.66 12.43
C HIS A 142 9.06 -25.26 13.73
N GLN A 143 8.67 -24.45 14.69
CA GLN A 143 8.14 -24.90 15.97
C GLN A 143 6.64 -24.67 16.06
N SER A 144 6.01 -25.44 16.95
CA SER A 144 4.61 -25.27 17.35
C SER A 144 4.48 -25.21 18.88
N ARG A 145 3.31 -24.78 19.32
CA ARG A 145 2.87 -24.94 20.70
C ARG A 145 1.66 -25.87 20.73
N GLY A 146 1.71 -26.86 21.60
CA GLY A 146 0.66 -27.86 21.71
C GLY A 146 0.54 -28.40 23.12
N ARG A 147 -0.52 -29.15 23.35
CA ARG A 147 -0.74 -29.86 24.59
C ARG A 147 0.21 -31.06 24.66
N LEU A 148 0.86 -31.28 25.81
CA LEU A 148 1.79 -32.40 26.02
C LEU A 148 1.11 -33.75 25.77
N LEU A 149 -0.12 -33.88 26.22
CA LEU A 149 -1.04 -35.00 25.91
C LEU A 149 -2.24 -34.40 25.21
N ASP A 150 -2.73 -35.04 24.16
CA ASP A 150 -3.87 -34.58 23.40
C ASP A 150 -5.07 -34.31 24.31
N GLY A 151 -5.61 -33.10 24.23
CA GLY A 151 -6.67 -32.64 25.10
C GLY A 151 -6.28 -32.33 26.55
N GLY A 152 -5.03 -32.55 26.94
CA GLY A 152 -4.52 -32.27 28.28
C GLY A 152 -4.37 -30.80 28.58
N ALA A 153 -4.08 -30.42 29.84
CA ALA A 153 -3.97 -29.02 30.27
C ALA A 153 -2.57 -28.41 30.05
N GLU A 154 -1.53 -29.25 29.97
CA GLU A 154 -0.14 -28.79 29.94
C GLU A 154 0.29 -28.45 28.52
N TRP A 155 0.77 -27.20 28.30
CA TRP A 155 1.26 -26.72 27.02
C TRP A 155 2.79 -26.79 26.93
N ARG A 156 3.29 -27.16 25.77
CA ARG A 156 4.71 -27.32 25.46
C ARG A 156 5.07 -26.69 24.11
N VAL A 157 6.36 -26.44 23.91
CA VAL A 157 6.94 -26.13 22.60
C VAL A 157 7.40 -27.44 21.99
N PHE A 158 7.03 -27.70 20.76
CA PHE A 158 7.45 -28.83 19.95
C PHE A 158 8.40 -28.38 18.86
N THR A 159 9.57 -29.03 18.77
CA THR A 159 10.54 -28.76 17.70
C THR A 159 10.24 -29.58 16.44
N THR A 160 9.31 -30.52 16.54
CA THR A 160 8.74 -31.29 15.43
C THR A 160 7.22 -31.20 15.56
N PRO A 161 6.56 -30.25 14.89
CA PRO A 161 5.09 -30.15 14.87
C PRO A 161 4.43 -31.43 14.37
N SER A 162 3.26 -31.79 14.91
CA SER A 162 2.52 -32.99 14.56
C SER A 162 1.10 -32.72 14.01
N PRO A 163 0.90 -31.85 13.01
CA PRO A 163 -0.41 -31.50 12.53
C PRO A 163 -1.17 -32.71 11.98
N ALA A 164 -2.44 -32.84 12.40
CA ALA A 164 -3.34 -33.95 12.14
C ALA A 164 -2.90 -35.30 12.76
N ALA A 165 -2.10 -35.24 13.81
CA ALA A 165 -1.60 -36.42 14.54
C ALA A 165 -1.41 -36.12 16.03
N THR A 166 -1.22 -37.20 16.83
CA THR A 166 -0.99 -37.05 18.28
C THR A 166 0.34 -36.35 18.59
N ASN A 167 0.31 -35.49 19.61
CA ASN A 167 1.52 -34.87 20.19
C ASN A 167 2.33 -35.84 21.04
N ALA A 168 1.73 -36.98 21.41
CA ALA A 168 2.36 -37.95 22.32
C ALA A 168 3.67 -38.53 21.74
N GLY A 169 4.72 -38.47 22.54
CA GLY A 169 6.04 -38.97 22.15
C GLY A 169 6.90 -38.04 21.31
N GLN A 170 6.39 -36.84 20.94
CA GLN A 170 7.21 -35.83 20.25
C GLN A 170 8.18 -35.15 21.23
N PRO A 171 9.38 -34.75 20.77
CA PRO A 171 10.28 -33.92 21.57
C PRO A 171 9.61 -32.60 22.00
N SER A 172 9.47 -32.39 23.29
CA SER A 172 8.74 -31.26 23.83
C SER A 172 9.50 -30.52 24.93
N PHE A 173 9.34 -29.20 24.99
CA PHE A 173 10.07 -28.33 25.88
C PHE A 173 9.09 -27.39 26.62
N VAL A 174 9.47 -26.97 27.83
CA VAL A 174 8.63 -26.03 28.61
C VAL A 174 8.69 -24.60 28.09
N GLY A 175 9.69 -24.26 27.30
CA GLY A 175 9.92 -22.95 26.71
C GLY A 175 11.37 -22.72 26.35
N PHE A 176 11.81 -21.48 26.43
CA PHE A 176 13.16 -21.04 26.06
C PHE A 176 13.91 -20.52 27.28
N ALA A 177 15.23 -20.65 27.26
CA ALA A 177 16.09 -19.92 28.17
C ALA A 177 15.90 -18.39 28.01
N ASN A 178 16.17 -17.63 29.05
CA ASN A 178 16.09 -16.17 28.99
C ASN A 178 17.13 -15.62 28.00
N ARG A 179 16.69 -14.73 27.13
CA ARG A 179 17.58 -14.08 26.16
C ARG A 179 18.63 -13.26 26.89
N PRO A 180 19.94 -13.40 26.55
CA PRO A 180 20.98 -12.58 27.14
C PRO A 180 20.78 -11.11 26.73
N ASP A 181 21.34 -10.20 27.54
CA ASP A 181 21.36 -8.78 27.22
C ASP A 181 22.79 -8.24 27.15
N MET A 182 22.96 -7.07 26.55
CA MET A 182 24.25 -6.38 26.43
C MET A 182 24.21 -5.06 27.19
N ASP A 183 25.22 -4.79 27.98
CA ASP A 183 25.30 -3.59 28.86
C ASP A 183 25.43 -2.29 28.08
N LYS A 184 25.81 -2.38 26.78
CA LYS A 184 25.90 -1.23 25.89
C LYS A 184 24.78 -1.27 24.84
N VAL A 185 24.13 -0.16 24.64
CA VAL A 185 23.13 0.00 23.56
C VAL A 185 23.82 -0.08 22.20
N ALA A 186 23.10 -0.59 21.19
CA ALA A 186 23.58 -0.52 19.81
C ALA A 186 23.71 0.95 19.37
N GLY A 187 24.76 1.29 18.60
CA GLY A 187 24.99 2.66 18.18
C GLY A 187 26.47 2.97 17.89
N PHE A 188 26.81 4.26 17.93
CA PHE A 188 28.08 4.81 17.49
C PHE A 188 28.99 5.18 18.66
N TYR A 189 30.24 4.77 18.58
CA TYR A 189 31.24 4.92 19.62
C TYR A 189 32.59 5.36 19.06
N GLN A 190 33.42 6.00 19.89
CA GLN A 190 34.77 6.44 19.51
C GLN A 190 35.82 5.50 20.11
N ASP A 191 36.95 5.37 19.44
CA ASP A 191 38.15 4.65 19.81
C ASP A 191 37.95 3.13 20.00
N SER A 192 37.33 2.73 21.08
CA SER A 192 37.04 1.34 21.39
C SER A 192 35.89 1.20 22.38
N LEU A 193 35.20 0.05 22.35
CA LEU A 193 34.07 -0.23 23.22
C LEU A 193 34.26 -1.57 23.92
N LYS A 194 34.05 -1.60 25.23
CA LYS A 194 33.91 -2.86 26.00
C LYS A 194 32.43 -3.16 26.20
N VAL A 195 32.00 -4.34 25.74
CA VAL A 195 30.62 -4.82 25.84
C VAL A 195 30.57 -6.02 26.77
N ALA A 196 29.80 -5.92 27.86
CA ALA A 196 29.50 -7.06 28.71
C ALA A 196 28.17 -7.70 28.27
N ILE A 197 28.14 -9.05 28.25
CA ILE A 197 26.93 -9.83 28.00
C ILE A 197 26.46 -10.38 29.34
N VAL A 198 25.20 -10.14 29.70
CA VAL A 198 24.60 -10.58 30.94
C VAL A 198 23.41 -11.51 30.66
N SER A 199 23.12 -12.42 31.56
CA SER A 199 21.94 -13.28 31.48
C SER A 199 21.29 -13.41 32.84
N SER A 200 19.97 -13.32 32.89
CA SER A 200 19.15 -13.65 34.06
C SER A 200 18.84 -15.15 34.16
N GLU A 201 19.26 -15.96 33.20
CA GLU A 201 19.02 -17.39 33.19
C GLU A 201 19.96 -18.09 34.17
N PRO A 202 19.46 -18.84 35.17
CA PRO A 202 20.30 -19.61 36.08
C PRO A 202 21.08 -20.69 35.37
N GLY A 203 22.38 -20.74 35.56
CA GLY A 203 23.23 -21.70 34.89
C GLY A 203 23.43 -21.49 33.40
N ALA A 204 23.23 -20.27 32.91
CA ALA A 204 23.38 -19.90 31.50
C ALA A 204 24.83 -20.09 31.02
N VAL A 205 24.98 -20.77 29.91
CA VAL A 205 26.21 -20.78 29.08
C VAL A 205 25.95 -19.89 27.86
N ILE A 206 26.66 -18.76 27.74
CA ILE A 206 26.48 -17.82 26.65
C ILE A 206 27.51 -18.10 25.56
N ARG A 207 27.02 -18.22 24.33
CA ARG A 207 27.83 -18.28 23.11
C ARG A 207 27.61 -17.04 22.28
N TYR A 208 28.65 -16.53 21.62
CA TYR A 208 28.54 -15.31 20.85
C TYR A 208 29.42 -15.32 19.58
N THR A 209 29.09 -14.42 18.67
CA THR A 209 29.87 -14.02 17.49
C THR A 209 30.06 -12.50 17.48
N THR A 210 31.01 -11.98 16.72
CA THR A 210 31.26 -10.54 16.56
C THR A 210 31.20 -10.10 15.10
N ASN A 211 30.92 -11.02 14.20
CA ASN A 211 30.88 -10.83 12.75
C ASN A 211 29.45 -10.93 12.18
N GLY A 212 28.42 -10.85 13.03
CA GLY A 212 27.02 -10.89 12.61
C GLY A 212 26.47 -12.26 12.23
N THR A 213 27.27 -13.33 12.25
CA THR A 213 26.78 -14.69 12.03
C THR A 213 26.02 -15.22 13.24
N GLU A 214 25.13 -16.20 13.02
CA GLU A 214 24.35 -16.82 14.09
C GLU A 214 25.26 -17.59 15.05
N PRO A 215 25.16 -17.39 16.37
CA PRO A 215 25.92 -18.16 17.34
C PRO A 215 25.40 -19.60 17.44
N THR A 216 26.31 -20.56 17.44
CA THR A 216 26.05 -21.99 17.56
C THR A 216 26.56 -22.54 18.91
N PRO A 217 26.24 -23.78 19.29
CA PRO A 217 26.82 -24.39 20.48
C PRO A 217 28.35 -24.43 20.49
N THR A 218 28.98 -24.34 19.33
CA THR A 218 30.44 -24.36 19.17
C THR A 218 31.07 -22.96 19.01
N SER A 219 30.24 -21.89 18.94
CA SER A 219 30.73 -20.52 18.88
C SER A 219 31.49 -20.14 20.15
N THR A 220 32.15 -18.97 20.12
CA THR A 220 33.00 -18.50 21.23
C THR A 220 32.22 -18.48 22.55
N LEU A 221 32.78 -19.08 23.58
CA LEU A 221 32.23 -19.04 24.94
C LEU A 221 32.45 -17.63 25.54
N TYR A 222 31.40 -17.04 26.05
CA TYR A 222 31.52 -15.76 26.73
C TYR A 222 32.05 -15.98 28.16
N THR A 223 33.22 -15.40 28.46
CA THR A 223 33.87 -15.49 29.79
C THR A 223 34.28 -14.13 30.34
N ALA A 224 34.34 -13.08 29.52
CA ALA A 224 34.75 -11.74 29.92
C ALA A 224 34.22 -10.69 28.89
N PRO A 225 34.12 -9.41 29.27
CA PRO A 225 33.70 -8.35 28.38
C PRO A 225 34.52 -8.29 27.06
N ILE A 226 33.80 -8.15 25.96
CA ILE A 226 34.34 -8.13 24.59
C ILE A 226 34.84 -6.71 24.29
N THR A 227 36.09 -6.60 23.85
CA THR A 227 36.64 -5.30 23.40
C THR A 227 36.55 -5.18 21.89
N LEU A 228 35.76 -4.21 21.41
CA LEU A 228 35.59 -3.86 20.00
C LEU A 228 36.49 -2.68 19.67
N LYS A 229 37.27 -2.78 18.58
CA LYS A 229 38.12 -1.75 18.04
C LYS A 229 37.75 -1.32 16.62
N GLN A 230 36.76 -2.02 16.06
CA GLN A 230 36.19 -1.76 14.73
C GLN A 230 34.70 -2.05 14.77
N THR A 231 33.98 -1.50 13.81
CA THR A 231 32.54 -1.75 13.62
C THR A 231 32.26 -3.23 13.58
N SER A 232 31.31 -3.69 14.41
CA SER A 232 31.05 -5.11 14.65
C SER A 232 29.56 -5.35 14.97
N VAL A 233 29.05 -6.51 14.57
CA VAL A 233 27.73 -6.96 14.98
C VAL A 233 27.91 -8.12 15.96
N ILE A 234 27.56 -7.90 17.23
CA ILE A 234 27.55 -8.97 18.22
C ILE A 234 26.20 -9.68 18.17
N LYS A 235 26.23 -11.01 18.02
CA LYS A 235 25.07 -11.88 18.27
C LYS A 235 25.40 -12.81 19.43
N ALA A 236 24.43 -13.01 20.36
CA ALA A 236 24.62 -13.84 21.53
C ALA A 236 23.37 -14.68 21.83
N ILE A 237 23.60 -15.92 22.28
CA ILE A 237 22.56 -16.89 22.65
C ILE A 237 22.91 -17.53 24.00
N ALA A 238 21.92 -17.80 24.83
CA ALA A 238 22.06 -18.49 26.10
C ALA A 238 21.52 -19.91 26.01
N TYR A 239 22.28 -20.84 26.56
CA TYR A 239 21.91 -22.23 26.78
C TYR A 239 21.78 -22.49 28.28
N ASN A 240 20.68 -23.11 28.72
CA ASN A 240 20.57 -23.59 30.06
C ASN A 240 21.12 -25.04 30.14
N THR A 241 22.17 -25.25 30.91
CA THR A 241 22.80 -26.57 31.07
C THR A 241 22.24 -27.39 32.23
N THR A 242 21.41 -26.76 33.08
CA THR A 242 20.82 -27.41 34.27
C THR A 242 19.38 -27.86 34.05
N ASN A 243 18.65 -27.18 33.18
CA ASN A 243 17.29 -27.56 32.78
C ASN A 243 17.25 -27.93 31.29
N THR A 244 17.31 -29.20 30.99
CA THR A 244 17.30 -29.76 29.63
C THR A 244 15.92 -29.65 28.93
N LEU A 245 14.89 -29.26 29.66
CA LEU A 245 13.56 -28.99 29.10
C LEU A 245 13.41 -27.53 28.59
N LEU A 246 14.45 -26.70 28.66
CA LEU A 246 14.50 -25.41 28.03
C LEU A 246 15.26 -25.45 26.69
N LEU A 247 14.65 -24.91 25.67
CA LEU A 247 15.34 -24.64 24.41
C LEU A 247 16.34 -23.49 24.59
N PRO A 248 17.34 -23.34 23.70
CA PRO A 248 18.19 -22.15 23.67
C PRO A 248 17.37 -20.88 23.59
N SER A 249 17.89 -19.80 24.12
CA SER A 249 17.21 -18.49 24.08
C SER A 249 17.03 -17.99 22.64
N PHE A 250 16.19 -17.00 22.45
CA PHE A 250 16.25 -16.15 21.26
C PHE A 250 17.60 -15.44 21.21
N VAL A 251 18.09 -15.18 19.99
CA VAL A 251 19.37 -14.51 19.79
C VAL A 251 19.23 -13.02 20.14
N GLN A 252 20.15 -12.51 20.94
CA GLN A 252 20.33 -11.06 21.13
C GLN A 252 21.33 -10.54 20.11
N PHE A 253 21.07 -9.39 19.52
CA PHE A 253 21.95 -8.79 18.50
C PHE A 253 22.00 -7.27 18.63
N ASN A 254 23.21 -6.73 18.47
CA ASN A 254 23.47 -5.29 18.45
C ASN A 254 24.61 -4.99 17.51
N THR A 255 24.46 -3.94 16.71
CA THR A 255 25.54 -3.35 15.92
C THR A 255 26.20 -2.21 16.68
N TYR A 256 27.52 -2.21 16.70
CA TYR A 256 28.37 -1.19 17.30
C TYR A 256 29.30 -0.61 16.24
N PHE A 257 29.07 0.66 15.90
CA PHE A 257 29.91 1.40 14.93
C PHE A 257 31.04 2.06 15.70
N ILE A 258 32.28 1.75 15.34
CA ILE A 258 33.48 2.27 16.00
C ILE A 258 34.20 3.22 15.04
N ASN A 259 34.33 4.50 15.43
CA ASN A 259 34.91 5.57 14.63
C ASN A 259 34.22 5.82 13.29
N ASP A 260 33.01 5.29 13.11
CA ASP A 260 32.16 5.57 11.94
C ASP A 260 31.25 6.77 12.21
N THR A 261 31.07 7.62 11.21
CA THR A 261 30.16 8.78 11.27
C THR A 261 29.45 8.92 9.95
N HIS A 262 28.13 9.15 10.01
CA HIS A 262 27.26 9.30 8.84
C HIS A 262 26.31 10.46 9.03
N THR A 263 25.92 11.08 7.93
CA THR A 263 24.89 12.13 7.87
C THR A 263 23.51 11.56 7.54
N LEU A 264 23.49 10.37 6.96
CA LEU A 264 22.29 9.62 6.58
C LEU A 264 21.89 8.62 7.68
N PRO A 265 20.64 8.16 7.70
CA PRO A 265 20.23 6.97 8.46
C PRO A 265 21.10 5.76 8.09
N VAL A 266 21.27 4.84 9.03
CA VAL A 266 22.07 3.63 8.79
C VAL A 266 21.22 2.39 8.97
N VAL A 267 21.30 1.49 8.01
CA VAL A 267 20.71 0.15 8.06
C VAL A 267 21.82 -0.88 8.22
N SER A 268 21.80 -1.64 9.31
CA SER A 268 22.74 -2.73 9.57
C SER A 268 22.03 -4.07 9.41
N VAL A 269 22.50 -4.87 8.47
CA VAL A 269 21.96 -6.22 8.21
C VAL A 269 23.02 -7.25 8.54
N ALA A 270 22.63 -8.31 9.25
CA ALA A 270 23.56 -9.35 9.63
C ALA A 270 22.97 -10.77 9.52
N SER A 271 23.68 -11.65 8.81
CA SER A 271 23.28 -13.02 8.50
C SER A 271 24.50 -13.89 8.22
N ASN A 272 24.37 -15.20 8.26
CA ASN A 272 25.44 -16.13 7.88
C ASN A 272 25.86 -15.96 6.42
N GLU A 273 24.92 -15.67 5.52
CA GLU A 273 25.13 -15.73 4.06
C GLU A 273 24.88 -14.38 3.36
N VAL A 274 24.65 -13.27 4.10
CA VAL A 274 24.34 -11.98 3.48
C VAL A 274 25.46 -11.48 2.59
N LEU A 275 26.73 -11.71 2.95
CA LEU A 275 27.87 -11.31 2.11
C LEU A 275 27.96 -12.16 0.84
N GLU A 276 27.63 -13.43 0.90
CA GLU A 276 27.59 -14.32 -0.28
C GLU A 276 26.46 -13.92 -1.22
N LEU A 277 25.26 -13.66 -0.68
CA LEU A 277 24.14 -13.09 -1.43
C LEU A 277 24.56 -11.78 -2.12
N ALA A 278 25.05 -10.80 -1.36
CA ALA A 278 25.42 -9.48 -1.89
C ALA A 278 26.61 -9.54 -2.89
N ASN A 279 27.45 -10.57 -2.83
CA ASN A 279 28.53 -10.81 -3.81
C ASN A 279 28.07 -11.61 -5.04
N GLY A 280 26.76 -11.88 -5.19
CA GLY A 280 26.19 -12.37 -6.46
C GLY A 280 25.49 -13.71 -6.43
N ASN A 281 25.38 -14.40 -5.30
CA ASN A 281 24.64 -15.65 -5.22
C ASN A 281 23.13 -15.42 -5.05
N GLN A 282 22.45 -15.15 -6.15
CA GLN A 282 21.01 -14.86 -6.20
C GLN A 282 20.10 -15.97 -5.68
N SER A 283 20.62 -17.20 -5.57
CA SER A 283 19.80 -18.34 -5.13
C SER A 283 19.57 -18.37 -3.62
N LEU A 284 20.37 -17.61 -2.86
CA LEU A 284 20.29 -17.56 -1.42
C LEU A 284 19.06 -16.75 -0.95
N ARG A 285 18.51 -17.22 0.16
CA ARG A 285 17.41 -16.57 0.90
C ARG A 285 17.75 -16.62 2.39
N PRO A 286 18.82 -15.93 2.82
CA PRO A 286 19.31 -16.04 4.17
C PRO A 286 18.37 -15.37 5.18
N LEU A 287 18.24 -16.02 6.35
CA LEU A 287 17.66 -15.39 7.52
C LEU A 287 18.70 -14.55 8.24
N GLY A 288 18.26 -13.43 8.80
CA GLY A 288 19.16 -12.54 9.52
C GLY A 288 18.45 -11.49 10.34
N SER A 289 19.22 -10.61 10.90
CA SER A 289 18.75 -9.46 11.67
C SER A 289 18.96 -8.16 10.89
N ILE A 290 18.03 -7.21 11.09
CA ILE A 290 18.14 -5.84 10.62
C ILE A 290 18.00 -4.89 11.79
N GLU A 291 18.78 -3.81 11.77
CA GLU A 291 18.71 -2.69 12.72
C GLU A 291 18.70 -1.38 11.93
N TYR A 292 17.79 -0.49 12.26
CA TYR A 292 17.72 0.85 11.67
C TYR A 292 18.13 1.90 12.69
N PHE A 293 19.07 2.75 12.31
CA PHE A 293 19.57 3.88 13.08
C PHE A 293 19.20 5.17 12.36
N ASN A 294 18.43 6.01 13.01
CA ASN A 294 17.99 7.28 12.43
C ASN A 294 19.12 8.30 12.25
N LYS A 295 18.82 9.45 11.65
CA LYS A 295 19.78 10.56 11.46
C LYS A 295 20.44 11.06 12.76
N ASN A 296 19.79 10.82 13.91
CA ASN A 296 20.36 11.13 15.23
C ASN A 296 21.23 9.99 15.79
N ARG A 297 21.54 8.97 14.98
CA ARG A 297 22.37 7.81 15.34
C ARG A 297 21.77 6.91 16.43
N ALA A 298 20.48 7.05 16.72
CA ALA A 298 19.77 6.18 17.64
C ALA A 298 19.15 5.00 16.89
N ARG A 299 19.30 3.79 17.41
CA ARG A 299 18.56 2.64 16.91
C ARG A 299 17.10 2.78 17.33
N THR A 300 16.20 2.92 16.37
CA THR A 300 14.77 3.12 16.62
C THR A 300 13.95 1.85 16.37
N THR A 301 14.38 1.01 15.43
CA THR A 301 13.71 -0.27 15.19
C THR A 301 14.69 -1.38 14.83
N ARG A 302 14.26 -2.61 15.03
CA ARG A 302 15.00 -3.83 14.65
C ARG A 302 14.05 -4.99 14.44
N ALA A 303 14.42 -5.94 13.60
CA ALA A 303 13.65 -7.14 13.34
C ALA A 303 14.54 -8.33 12.97
N TYR A 304 13.92 -9.49 12.86
CA TYR A 304 14.48 -10.67 12.22
C TYR A 304 13.66 -11.00 10.97
N GLY A 305 14.32 -11.48 9.91
CA GLY A 305 13.62 -11.74 8.67
C GLY A 305 14.47 -12.43 7.63
N GLU A 306 13.98 -12.38 6.42
CA GLU A 306 14.57 -12.99 5.24
C GLU A 306 15.12 -11.92 4.30
N LEU A 307 16.25 -12.22 3.67
CA LEU A 307 16.83 -11.44 2.59
C LEU A 307 16.63 -12.13 1.26
N ASN A 308 16.40 -11.35 0.22
CA ASN A 308 16.33 -11.82 -1.15
C ASN A 308 17.15 -10.90 -2.05
N SER A 309 17.49 -11.39 -3.25
CA SER A 309 17.96 -10.52 -4.33
C SER A 309 16.82 -9.62 -4.81
N HIS A 310 17.12 -8.35 -5.13
CA HIS A 310 16.19 -7.43 -5.77
C HIS A 310 16.76 -6.90 -7.07
N GLY A 311 15.94 -6.87 -8.13
CA GLY A 311 16.34 -6.49 -9.49
C GLY A 311 16.86 -7.68 -10.30
N GLN A 312 17.05 -7.46 -11.60
CA GLN A 312 17.53 -8.46 -12.56
C GLN A 312 18.84 -8.01 -13.21
N ASP A 313 18.79 -7.09 -14.14
CA ASP A 313 19.96 -6.63 -14.89
C ASP A 313 20.95 -5.89 -14.01
N SER A 314 20.45 -5.09 -13.06
CA SER A 314 21.25 -4.39 -12.06
C SER A 314 22.09 -5.31 -11.16
N TRP A 315 21.83 -6.63 -11.14
CA TRP A 315 22.64 -7.60 -10.41
C TRP A 315 24.02 -7.84 -11.04
N ALA A 316 24.21 -7.38 -12.27
CA ALA A 316 25.52 -7.34 -12.89
C ALA A 316 26.47 -6.30 -12.23
N ASN A 317 25.95 -5.28 -11.57
CA ASN A 317 26.75 -4.33 -10.79
C ASN A 317 27.34 -4.97 -9.54
N ASP A 318 28.46 -4.45 -9.03
CA ASP A 318 29.09 -4.95 -7.81
C ASP A 318 28.29 -4.63 -6.56
N GLN A 319 27.70 -3.44 -6.51
CA GLN A 319 26.76 -3.05 -5.46
C GLN A 319 25.35 -3.48 -5.88
N ARG A 320 24.76 -4.42 -5.15
CA ARG A 320 23.50 -5.08 -5.47
C ARG A 320 22.38 -4.65 -4.55
N SER A 321 21.17 -4.58 -5.08
CA SER A 321 19.97 -4.33 -4.31
C SER A 321 19.46 -5.58 -3.59
N LEU A 322 18.89 -5.42 -2.41
CA LEU A 322 18.39 -6.50 -1.57
C LEU A 322 16.96 -6.21 -1.13
N ASP A 323 16.10 -7.22 -1.13
CA ASP A 323 14.82 -7.21 -0.45
C ASP A 323 14.99 -7.66 0.99
N TRP A 324 14.29 -6.99 1.90
CA TRP A 324 14.09 -7.42 3.27
C TRP A 324 12.62 -7.75 3.51
N VAL A 325 12.35 -8.93 4.06
CA VAL A 325 11.01 -9.34 4.50
C VAL A 325 11.08 -9.70 5.97
N THR A 326 10.44 -8.90 6.81
CA THR A 326 10.33 -9.20 8.25
C THR A 326 9.49 -10.45 8.44
N ARG A 327 9.97 -11.38 9.29
CA ARG A 327 9.34 -12.67 9.53
C ARG A 327 8.88 -12.79 10.98
N ASP A 328 7.56 -12.73 11.17
CA ASP A 328 6.90 -12.97 12.45
C ASP A 328 7.28 -14.36 13.03
N GLU A 329 7.45 -15.34 12.14
CA GLU A 329 7.82 -16.71 12.40
C GLU A 329 9.16 -16.84 13.16
N MET A 330 9.98 -15.80 13.16
CA MET A 330 11.24 -15.75 13.93
C MET A 330 11.05 -15.33 15.39
N GLY A 331 9.86 -14.87 15.78
CA GLY A 331 9.52 -14.48 17.15
C GLY A 331 10.08 -13.16 17.65
N TYR A 332 10.48 -12.24 16.75
CA TYR A 332 11.00 -10.90 17.12
C TYR A 332 9.96 -9.79 16.90
N ASN A 333 9.72 -9.40 15.67
CA ASN A 333 8.73 -8.42 15.28
C ASN A 333 8.11 -8.84 13.96
N TYR A 334 6.82 -8.54 13.74
CA TYR A 334 6.17 -8.79 12.45
C TYR A 334 6.47 -7.71 11.41
N ALA A 335 6.96 -6.54 11.83
CA ALA A 335 7.29 -5.40 10.98
C ALA A 335 8.45 -4.58 11.56
N LEU A 336 9.10 -3.79 10.73
CA LEU A 336 9.91 -2.66 11.16
C LEU A 336 8.97 -1.55 11.61
N LYS A 337 9.03 -1.16 12.89
CA LYS A 337 8.12 -0.18 13.52
C LYS A 337 8.84 1.14 13.69
N GLU A 338 8.79 1.96 12.67
CA GLU A 338 9.38 3.30 12.61
C GLU A 338 8.90 4.00 11.35
N ARG A 339 8.76 5.30 11.38
CA ARG A 339 8.55 6.10 10.17
C ARG A 339 9.85 6.17 9.38
N LEU A 340 10.06 5.19 8.50
CA LEU A 340 11.31 5.04 7.74
C LEU A 340 11.43 6.04 6.60
N LEU A 341 10.33 6.48 6.01
CA LEU A 341 10.27 7.27 4.77
C LEU A 341 9.65 8.64 5.06
N PRO A 342 10.38 9.75 4.83
CA PRO A 342 9.93 11.09 5.20
C PRO A 342 8.66 11.58 4.51
N LEU A 343 8.42 11.11 3.28
CA LEU A 343 7.27 11.49 2.47
C LEU A 343 6.03 10.60 2.71
N SER A 344 6.16 9.57 3.56
CA SER A 344 5.05 8.69 3.97
C SER A 344 4.75 8.90 5.45
N ASP A 345 3.50 8.75 5.86
CA ASP A 345 3.08 8.72 7.26
C ASP A 345 3.06 7.29 7.85
N ARG A 346 3.37 6.29 7.03
CA ARG A 346 3.48 4.89 7.39
C ARG A 346 4.60 4.66 8.41
N ASP A 347 4.33 3.88 9.45
CA ASP A 347 5.24 3.57 10.56
C ASP A 347 5.46 2.07 10.82
N GLU A 348 4.87 1.20 10.00
CA GLU A 348 5.04 -0.25 10.07
C GLU A 348 5.27 -0.82 8.66
N TYR A 349 6.40 -1.53 8.48
CA TYR A 349 6.81 -2.11 7.19
C TYR A 349 7.16 -3.59 7.39
N GLN A 350 6.40 -4.49 6.76
CA GLN A 350 6.76 -5.90 6.71
C GLN A 350 7.86 -6.13 5.66
N ARG A 351 7.86 -5.36 4.60
CA ARG A 351 8.81 -5.50 3.50
C ARG A 351 9.38 -4.15 3.08
N VAL A 352 10.69 -4.09 2.85
CA VAL A 352 11.39 -2.93 2.30
C VAL A 352 12.50 -3.36 1.33
N ILE A 353 12.86 -2.47 0.41
CA ILE A 353 13.99 -2.65 -0.49
C ILE A 353 15.17 -1.81 0.01
N LEU A 354 16.36 -2.41 0.04
CA LEU A 354 17.63 -1.72 0.05
C LEU A 354 18.12 -1.64 -1.41
N ARG A 355 17.77 -0.54 -2.11
CA ARG A 355 18.02 -0.40 -3.54
C ARG A 355 19.33 0.33 -3.79
N ALA A 356 20.22 -0.28 -4.57
CA ALA A 356 21.49 0.28 -4.99
C ALA A 356 21.36 1.10 -6.30
N SER A 357 20.27 1.89 -6.42
CA SER A 357 19.93 2.71 -7.59
C SER A 357 19.72 1.99 -8.93
N GLY A 358 19.59 0.66 -8.94
CA GLY A 358 19.30 -0.10 -10.17
C GLY A 358 20.39 0.04 -11.23
N ASP A 359 20.00 0.39 -12.44
CA ASP A 359 20.94 0.64 -13.52
C ASP A 359 21.65 1.98 -13.41
N ASP A 360 21.06 2.96 -12.68
CA ASP A 360 21.70 4.24 -12.29
C ASP A 360 22.72 4.08 -11.13
N ASN A 361 23.18 2.87 -10.86
CA ASN A 361 24.14 2.59 -9.80
C ASN A 361 25.52 3.20 -10.13
N TYR A 362 26.04 4.02 -9.22
CA TYR A 362 27.38 4.63 -9.35
C TYR A 362 28.35 4.01 -8.33
N PRO A 363 29.57 3.69 -8.74
CA PRO A 363 30.08 3.67 -10.11
C PRO A 363 29.64 2.42 -10.85
N ALA A 364 29.42 2.56 -12.17
CA ALA A 364 29.07 1.48 -13.05
C ALA A 364 30.30 0.84 -13.69
N ALA A 365 31.21 0.38 -12.86
CA ALA A 365 32.58 -0.01 -13.28
C ALA A 365 32.62 -1.16 -14.33
N HIS A 366 31.55 -1.97 -14.45
CA HIS A 366 31.55 -3.14 -15.30
C HIS A 366 30.53 -3.09 -16.45
N HIS A 367 29.76 -1.99 -16.56
CA HIS A 367 28.74 -1.83 -17.59
C HIS A 367 28.92 -0.52 -18.36
N PRO A 368 29.54 -0.55 -19.56
CA PRO A 368 29.67 0.65 -20.42
C PRO A 368 28.33 1.33 -20.73
N GLN A 369 27.22 0.57 -20.69
CA GLN A 369 25.86 1.08 -20.90
C GLN A 369 25.38 2.01 -19.77
N ASN A 370 25.96 1.91 -18.59
CA ASN A 370 25.64 2.70 -17.40
C ASN A 370 26.61 3.88 -17.21
N GLU A 371 27.35 4.24 -18.25
CA GLU A 371 28.20 5.46 -18.21
C GLU A 371 27.30 6.67 -17.99
N GLY A 372 27.64 7.49 -17.00
CA GLY A 372 26.82 8.65 -16.62
C GLY A 372 25.84 8.36 -15.48
N SER A 373 25.91 7.17 -14.85
CA SER A 373 25.11 6.85 -13.66
C SER A 373 25.34 7.86 -12.54
N ALA A 374 24.25 8.34 -11.93
CA ALA A 374 24.25 9.41 -10.93
C ALA A 374 23.82 8.95 -9.53
N HIS A 375 23.35 7.72 -9.39
CA HIS A 375 22.89 7.12 -8.13
C HIS A 375 21.66 7.79 -7.50
N ILE A 376 20.82 8.46 -8.30
CA ILE A 376 19.69 9.24 -7.79
C ILE A 376 18.40 9.14 -8.62
N ARG A 377 18.47 8.83 -9.94
CA ARG A 377 17.39 9.07 -10.89
C ARG A 377 16.05 8.50 -10.47
N ASP A 378 16.00 7.23 -10.17
CA ASP A 378 14.76 6.55 -9.82
C ASP A 378 14.12 7.12 -8.53
N ALA A 379 14.88 7.24 -7.45
CA ALA A 379 14.40 7.84 -6.19
C ALA A 379 13.99 9.31 -6.37
N TYR A 380 14.73 10.06 -7.19
CA TYR A 380 14.41 11.44 -7.51
C TYR A 380 13.04 11.58 -8.17
N ILE A 381 12.74 10.76 -9.19
CA ILE A 381 11.47 10.83 -9.92
C ILE A 381 10.29 10.37 -9.07
N HIS A 382 10.44 9.25 -8.35
CA HIS A 382 9.41 8.76 -7.45
C HIS A 382 9.05 9.77 -6.35
N ASN A 383 10.06 10.37 -5.73
CA ASN A 383 9.83 11.38 -4.70
C ASN A 383 9.27 12.69 -5.29
N LEU A 384 9.65 13.10 -6.51
CA LEU A 384 8.99 14.21 -7.22
C LEU A 384 7.51 13.93 -7.44
N ALA A 385 7.17 12.75 -7.94
CA ALA A 385 5.78 12.35 -8.15
C ALA A 385 4.98 12.37 -6.84
N GLN A 386 5.55 11.88 -5.74
CA GLN A 386 4.91 11.90 -4.43
C GLN A 386 4.75 13.31 -3.88
N ARG A 387 5.78 14.15 -3.97
CA ARG A 387 5.73 15.57 -3.55
C ARG A 387 4.71 16.38 -4.36
N GLY A 388 4.55 16.02 -5.62
CA GLY A 388 3.55 16.61 -6.53
C GLY A 388 2.14 16.06 -6.34
N ASN A 389 1.96 15.09 -5.42
CA ASN A 389 0.69 14.42 -5.19
C ASN A 389 0.07 13.89 -6.49
N LEU A 390 0.88 13.25 -7.34
CA LEU A 390 0.43 12.60 -8.55
C LEU A 390 -0.46 11.40 -8.20
N ASN A 391 -1.42 11.12 -9.07
CA ASN A 391 -2.31 9.98 -8.90
C ASN A 391 -1.64 8.66 -9.33
N LEU A 392 -0.57 8.32 -8.63
CA LEU A 392 0.27 7.15 -8.87
C LEU A 392 0.72 6.54 -7.55
N ASP A 393 0.73 5.22 -7.47
CA ASP A 393 1.45 4.55 -6.40
C ASP A 393 2.95 4.59 -6.71
N VAL A 394 3.72 5.02 -5.73
CA VAL A 394 5.15 5.24 -5.91
C VAL A 394 5.97 4.44 -4.90
N ARG A 395 7.21 4.14 -5.26
CA ARG A 395 8.21 3.59 -4.34
C ARG A 395 8.86 4.72 -3.57
N SER A 396 8.20 5.21 -2.52
CA SER A 396 8.76 6.23 -1.63
C SER A 396 10.16 5.84 -1.17
N ALA A 397 11.08 6.80 -1.13
CA ALA A 397 12.50 6.54 -0.90
C ALA A 397 13.13 7.47 0.13
N GLU A 398 14.03 6.92 0.97
CA GLU A 398 14.95 7.66 1.83
C GLU A 398 16.39 7.15 1.62
N LYS A 399 17.32 8.07 1.40
CA LYS A 399 18.75 7.71 1.29
C LYS A 399 19.28 7.21 2.62
N CYS A 400 19.99 6.09 2.61
CA CYS A 400 20.59 5.49 3.81
C CYS A 400 21.97 4.90 3.53
N ILE A 401 22.70 4.63 4.59
CA ILE A 401 23.95 3.85 4.55
C ILE A 401 23.64 2.41 4.92
N VAL A 402 24.13 1.46 4.15
CA VAL A 402 24.00 0.03 4.46
C VAL A 402 25.31 -0.53 4.99
N TYR A 403 25.20 -1.35 6.04
CA TYR A 403 26.24 -2.22 6.55
C TYR A 403 25.78 -3.67 6.45
N LEU A 404 26.66 -4.54 5.95
CA LEU A 404 26.44 -5.97 5.90
C LEU A 404 27.46 -6.66 6.82
N ASN A 405 27.00 -7.38 7.85
CA ASN A 405 27.86 -8.01 8.85
C ASN A 405 28.90 -7.07 9.48
N GLY A 406 28.53 -5.78 9.69
CA GLY A 406 29.40 -4.76 10.22
C GLY A 406 30.40 -4.17 9.20
N GLN A 407 30.36 -4.55 7.94
CA GLN A 407 31.15 -3.98 6.86
C GLN A 407 30.37 -2.86 6.15
N TYR A 408 30.99 -1.71 5.96
CA TYR A 408 30.41 -0.62 5.18
C TYR A 408 30.13 -1.07 3.75
N TRP A 409 28.87 -0.90 3.29
CA TRP A 409 28.45 -1.39 1.96
C TRP A 409 28.12 -0.24 0.99
N GLY A 410 27.85 0.97 1.49
CA GLY A 410 27.65 2.16 0.67
C GLY A 410 26.32 2.86 0.87
N VAL A 411 26.04 3.84 0.00
CA VAL A 411 24.79 4.57 -0.06
C VAL A 411 23.75 3.73 -0.78
N TYR A 412 22.53 3.70 -0.24
CA TYR A 412 21.37 2.99 -0.77
C TYR A 412 20.11 3.85 -0.67
N ASP A 413 19.06 3.46 -1.36
CA ASP A 413 17.70 3.90 -1.11
C ASP A 413 16.98 2.84 -0.28
N LEU A 414 16.48 3.24 0.89
CA LEU A 414 15.49 2.46 1.64
C LEU A 414 14.12 2.78 1.04
N ARG A 415 13.37 1.76 0.59
CA ARG A 415 12.16 1.96 -0.20
C ARG A 415 11.05 1.01 0.20
N GLU A 416 9.81 1.45 0.02
CA GLU A 416 8.65 0.57 0.05
C GLU A 416 8.33 -0.05 -1.33
N ILE A 417 7.39 -0.99 -1.36
CA ILE A 417 7.12 -1.84 -2.52
C ILE A 417 5.63 -1.78 -2.86
N PRO A 418 5.18 -0.91 -3.79
CA PRO A 418 3.77 -0.79 -4.14
C PRO A 418 3.17 -2.01 -4.83
N ASP A 419 3.99 -2.87 -5.41
CA ASP A 419 3.60 -4.16 -6.00
C ASP A 419 3.55 -5.30 -4.97
N ASP A 420 3.49 -4.99 -3.68
CA ASP A 420 3.33 -5.95 -2.58
C ASP A 420 2.04 -5.71 -1.78
N HIS A 421 1.45 -6.80 -1.28
CA HIS A 421 0.22 -6.72 -0.49
C HIS A 421 0.38 -6.01 0.86
N ASP A 422 1.58 -5.88 1.40
CA ASP A 422 1.87 -5.09 2.61
C ASP A 422 1.59 -3.60 2.37
N TYR A 423 1.91 -3.11 1.17
CA TYR A 423 1.61 -1.75 0.72
C TYR A 423 0.11 -1.54 0.48
N THR A 424 -0.51 -2.43 -0.30
CA THR A 424 -1.91 -2.28 -0.71
C THR A 424 -2.88 -2.46 0.45
N ASP A 425 -2.55 -3.30 1.44
CA ASP A 425 -3.33 -3.45 2.66
C ASP A 425 -3.23 -2.19 3.54
N HIS A 426 -2.02 -1.64 3.70
CA HIS A 426 -1.81 -0.44 4.50
C HIS A 426 -2.56 0.79 3.94
N TYR A 427 -2.34 1.12 2.65
CA TYR A 427 -2.89 2.35 2.07
C TYR A 427 -4.34 2.24 1.63
N TYR A 428 -4.81 1.04 1.30
CA TYR A 428 -6.09 0.85 0.63
C TYR A 428 -7.01 -0.18 1.27
N GLY A 429 -6.55 -0.92 2.30
CA GLY A 429 -7.33 -2.02 2.89
C GLY A 429 -7.55 -3.17 1.91
N GLN A 430 -6.62 -3.39 0.99
CA GLN A 430 -6.65 -4.44 -0.03
C GLN A 430 -5.60 -5.50 0.30
N GLY A 431 -6.03 -6.60 0.94
CA GLY A 431 -5.13 -7.68 1.34
C GLY A 431 -4.72 -8.59 0.17
N LYS A 432 -3.80 -9.51 0.42
CA LYS A 432 -3.18 -10.42 -0.57
C LYS A 432 -4.17 -11.08 -1.54
N TYR A 433 -5.36 -11.44 -1.07
CA TYR A 433 -6.36 -12.17 -1.86
C TYR A 433 -7.45 -11.27 -2.46
N ASP A 434 -7.38 -9.98 -2.18
CA ASP A 434 -8.30 -8.96 -2.68
C ASP A 434 -7.68 -8.10 -3.78
N LEU A 435 -6.65 -8.60 -4.46
CA LEU A 435 -5.90 -7.89 -5.48
C LEU A 435 -6.04 -8.53 -6.85
N GLN A 436 -6.11 -7.69 -7.85
CA GLN A 436 -5.78 -8.00 -9.23
C GLN A 436 -4.64 -7.09 -9.67
N TYR A 437 -3.44 -7.67 -9.82
CA TYR A 437 -2.21 -6.94 -10.12
C TYR A 437 -1.57 -7.53 -11.37
N VAL A 438 -1.37 -6.70 -12.39
CA VAL A 438 -0.80 -7.08 -13.69
C VAL A 438 0.48 -6.31 -13.92
N LEU A 439 1.56 -7.03 -14.13
CA LEU A 439 2.89 -6.49 -14.37
C LEU A 439 3.37 -6.86 -15.78
N THR A 440 4.15 -5.97 -16.39
CA THR A 440 4.80 -6.19 -17.68
C THR A 440 6.31 -5.90 -17.58
N TRP A 441 7.11 -6.90 -17.87
CA TRP A 441 8.56 -6.82 -18.04
C TRP A 441 8.98 -7.81 -19.12
N GLY A 442 9.00 -7.34 -20.38
CA GLY A 442 9.14 -8.18 -21.57
C GLY A 442 7.92 -9.08 -21.83
N ASN A 443 7.38 -9.71 -20.80
CA ASN A 443 6.13 -10.46 -20.80
C ASN A 443 5.16 -9.89 -19.76
N THR A 444 3.86 -10.15 -19.95
CA THR A 444 2.82 -9.74 -19.00
C THR A 444 2.38 -10.93 -18.15
N TRP A 445 2.36 -10.74 -16.82
CA TRP A 445 1.85 -11.74 -15.86
C TRP A 445 0.97 -11.11 -14.78
N ALA A 446 0.26 -11.93 -14.04
CA ALA A 446 -0.47 -11.52 -12.86
C ALA A 446 0.38 -11.78 -11.62
N GLU A 447 0.74 -10.73 -10.90
CA GLU A 447 1.40 -10.83 -9.58
C GLU A 447 0.39 -11.31 -8.53
N TYR A 448 -0.81 -10.75 -8.56
CA TYR A 448 -1.94 -11.17 -7.73
C TYR A 448 -3.20 -11.37 -8.58
N GLY A 449 -4.14 -12.18 -8.07
CA GLY A 449 -5.44 -12.44 -8.72
C GLY A 449 -5.38 -13.47 -9.84
N GLY A 450 -4.20 -14.06 -10.10
CA GLY A 450 -4.00 -15.13 -11.08
C GLY A 450 -4.41 -14.75 -12.51
N PRO A 451 -4.68 -15.72 -13.41
CA PRO A 451 -5.02 -15.46 -14.80
C PRO A 451 -6.26 -14.58 -14.99
N GLN A 452 -7.14 -14.52 -13.99
CA GLN A 452 -8.34 -13.70 -14.03
C GLN A 452 -8.01 -12.20 -14.05
N ALA A 453 -6.96 -11.78 -13.34
CA ALA A 453 -6.49 -10.39 -13.34
C ALA A 453 -6.13 -9.90 -14.76
N ILE A 454 -5.39 -10.71 -15.51
CA ILE A 454 -5.04 -10.40 -16.91
C ILE A 454 -6.30 -10.37 -17.81
N THR A 455 -7.22 -11.32 -17.59
CA THR A 455 -8.47 -11.39 -18.35
C THR A 455 -9.31 -10.14 -18.14
N ASP A 456 -9.47 -9.69 -16.89
CA ASP A 456 -10.27 -8.54 -16.50
C ASP A 456 -9.64 -7.22 -16.96
N TRP A 457 -8.32 -7.08 -16.85
CA TRP A 457 -7.60 -5.95 -17.44
C TRP A 457 -7.80 -5.86 -18.94
N ARG A 458 -7.58 -6.97 -19.67
CA ARG A 458 -7.75 -7.01 -21.12
C ARG A 458 -9.19 -6.79 -21.55
N ALA A 459 -10.17 -7.17 -20.74
CA ALA A 459 -11.58 -6.87 -20.99
C ALA A 459 -11.84 -5.35 -20.89
N MET A 460 -11.31 -4.67 -19.85
CA MET A 460 -11.41 -3.21 -19.69
C MET A 460 -10.77 -2.47 -20.87
N ARG A 461 -9.53 -2.83 -21.19
CA ARG A 461 -8.81 -2.31 -22.36
C ARG A 461 -9.61 -2.48 -23.65
N THR A 462 -10.13 -3.68 -23.92
CA THR A 462 -10.91 -4.00 -25.13
C THR A 462 -12.20 -3.20 -25.17
N PHE A 463 -12.85 -2.99 -24.02
CA PHE A 463 -14.02 -2.13 -23.93
C PHE A 463 -13.70 -0.70 -24.42
N ILE A 464 -12.61 -0.10 -23.90
CA ILE A 464 -12.20 1.26 -24.32
C ILE A 464 -11.94 1.29 -25.83
N LEU A 465 -11.12 0.38 -26.34
CA LEU A 465 -10.69 0.39 -27.75
C LEU A 465 -11.84 0.21 -28.74
N ASN A 466 -12.86 -0.59 -28.39
CA ASN A 466 -13.95 -0.96 -29.30
C ASN A 466 -15.19 -0.07 -29.18
N ASN A 467 -15.29 0.83 -28.24
CA ASN A 467 -16.46 1.69 -28.08
C ASN A 467 -16.18 3.15 -28.48
N ASN A 468 -17.24 3.90 -28.79
CA ASN A 468 -17.14 5.34 -28.99
C ASN A 468 -17.04 6.04 -27.62
N MET A 469 -15.93 6.71 -27.36
CA MET A 469 -15.69 7.42 -26.09
C MET A 469 -16.44 8.75 -25.99
N ASN A 470 -17.02 9.25 -27.09
CA ASN A 470 -17.96 10.40 -27.07
C ASN A 470 -19.37 10.00 -26.62
N ASP A 471 -19.66 8.70 -26.47
CA ASP A 471 -20.90 8.26 -25.85
C ASP A 471 -20.78 8.45 -24.32
N PRO A 472 -21.63 9.30 -23.71
CA PRO A 472 -21.54 9.62 -22.29
C PRO A 472 -21.66 8.38 -21.37
N LEU A 473 -22.46 7.39 -21.76
CA LEU A 473 -22.62 6.17 -20.96
C LEU A 473 -21.37 5.28 -21.02
N LYS A 474 -20.73 5.21 -22.19
CA LYS A 474 -19.50 4.44 -22.35
C LYS A 474 -18.34 5.11 -21.63
N PHE A 475 -18.22 6.42 -21.73
CA PHE A 475 -17.20 7.15 -21.02
C PHE A 475 -17.44 7.15 -19.50
N GLN A 476 -18.70 7.20 -19.04
CA GLN A 476 -19.03 7.02 -17.62
C GLN A 476 -18.60 5.63 -17.11
N TYR A 477 -18.83 4.55 -17.89
CA TYR A 477 -18.36 3.21 -17.53
C TYR A 477 -16.82 3.20 -17.37
N VAL A 478 -16.08 3.90 -18.23
CA VAL A 478 -14.62 4.06 -18.08
C VAL A 478 -14.31 4.77 -16.76
N LYS A 479 -14.94 5.90 -16.46
CA LYS A 479 -14.74 6.65 -15.20
C LYS A 479 -15.02 5.82 -13.95
N ASP A 480 -15.94 4.87 -14.02
CA ASP A 480 -16.32 4.02 -12.88
C ASP A 480 -15.35 2.84 -12.65
N ASN A 481 -14.65 2.36 -13.67
CA ASN A 481 -13.85 1.12 -13.62
C ASN A 481 -12.36 1.30 -13.92
N TYR A 482 -11.97 2.44 -14.45
CA TYR A 482 -10.60 2.75 -14.83
C TYR A 482 -10.21 4.15 -14.38
N ASP A 483 -9.10 4.24 -13.69
CA ASP A 483 -8.55 5.52 -13.26
C ASP A 483 -7.71 6.13 -14.39
N TYR A 484 -8.38 6.79 -15.31
CA TYR A 484 -7.71 7.43 -16.43
C TYR A 484 -6.81 8.59 -15.99
N THR A 485 -7.04 9.16 -14.80
CA THR A 485 -6.17 10.23 -14.28
C THR A 485 -4.81 9.67 -13.87
N SER A 486 -4.80 8.44 -13.35
CA SER A 486 -3.57 7.69 -13.11
C SER A 486 -2.80 7.38 -14.40
N LEU A 487 -3.50 6.97 -15.49
CA LEU A 487 -2.87 6.83 -16.81
C LEU A 487 -2.21 8.13 -17.27
N VAL A 488 -2.91 9.24 -17.13
CA VAL A 488 -2.42 10.56 -17.58
C VAL A 488 -1.15 10.93 -16.81
N ASP A 489 -1.17 10.82 -15.49
CA ASP A 489 0.01 11.12 -14.66
C ASP A 489 1.18 10.17 -14.98
N TYR A 490 0.91 8.88 -15.20
CA TYR A 490 1.92 7.89 -15.59
C TYR A 490 2.60 8.27 -16.92
N VAL A 491 1.82 8.67 -17.93
CA VAL A 491 2.36 9.09 -19.22
C VAL A 491 3.15 10.38 -19.12
N ILE A 492 2.66 11.37 -18.36
CA ILE A 492 3.34 12.66 -18.20
C ILE A 492 4.70 12.49 -17.51
N VAL A 493 4.77 11.71 -16.42
CA VAL A 493 6.06 11.45 -15.75
C VAL A 493 7.06 10.87 -16.72
N ASN A 494 6.71 9.78 -17.40
CA ASN A 494 7.62 9.08 -18.29
C ASN A 494 7.97 9.90 -19.56
N SER A 495 7.06 10.70 -20.08
CA SER A 495 7.33 11.55 -21.26
C SER A 495 8.16 12.80 -20.91
N PHE A 496 7.94 13.42 -19.75
CA PHE A 496 8.69 14.62 -19.34
C PHE A 496 10.12 14.29 -18.92
N THR A 497 10.33 13.16 -18.24
CA THR A 497 11.66 12.67 -17.87
C THR A 497 12.37 11.91 -19.00
N VAL A 498 11.68 11.71 -20.14
CA VAL A 498 12.15 10.95 -21.30
C VAL A 498 12.61 9.56 -20.88
N CYS A 499 11.70 8.81 -20.25
CA CYS A 499 11.97 7.44 -19.85
C CYS A 499 12.10 6.54 -21.08
N THR A 500 13.12 5.70 -21.10
CA THR A 500 13.47 4.84 -22.23
C THR A 500 13.24 3.35 -21.96
N ASP A 501 12.74 3.00 -20.75
CA ASP A 501 12.51 1.63 -20.34
C ASP A 501 11.16 1.46 -19.61
N TRP A 502 10.07 1.64 -20.36
CA TRP A 502 8.69 1.55 -19.87
C TRP A 502 7.74 0.97 -20.92
N LEU A 503 6.46 0.74 -20.62
CA LEU A 503 5.42 0.12 -21.43
C LEU A 503 5.65 -1.36 -21.77
N ASN A 504 6.74 -1.73 -22.42
CA ASN A 504 7.16 -3.11 -22.64
C ASN A 504 7.94 -3.70 -21.48
N TYR A 505 8.48 -2.83 -20.61
CA TYR A 505 9.12 -3.15 -19.33
C TYR A 505 8.52 -2.25 -18.25
N ASN A 506 8.81 -2.53 -17.01
CA ASN A 506 8.58 -1.66 -15.85
C ASN A 506 7.18 -1.01 -15.78
N THR A 507 6.14 -1.76 -16.18
CA THR A 507 4.76 -1.29 -16.16
C THR A 507 3.92 -2.15 -15.23
N GLY A 508 3.25 -1.50 -14.27
CA GLY A 508 2.35 -2.14 -13.34
C GLY A 508 0.99 -1.43 -13.30
N ILE A 509 -0.07 -2.23 -13.30
CA ILE A 509 -1.45 -1.76 -13.17
C ILE A 509 -2.22 -2.70 -12.25
N TRP A 510 -3.05 -2.13 -11.36
CA TRP A 510 -3.77 -2.94 -10.40
C TRP A 510 -5.11 -2.35 -9.98
N ARG A 511 -5.93 -3.18 -9.34
CA ARG A 511 -7.15 -2.77 -8.61
C ARG A 511 -7.42 -3.68 -7.42
N GLY A 512 -8.13 -3.15 -6.42
CA GLY A 512 -8.63 -3.89 -5.29
C GLY A 512 -10.03 -4.48 -5.52
N LEU A 513 -10.30 -5.61 -4.88
CA LEU A 513 -11.56 -6.34 -4.94
C LEU A 513 -12.34 -6.28 -3.62
N ASN A 514 -11.69 -5.93 -2.49
CA ASN A 514 -12.39 -5.72 -1.22
C ASN A 514 -13.36 -4.52 -1.36
N PRO A 515 -14.68 -4.72 -1.20
CA PRO A 515 -15.66 -3.65 -1.35
C PRO A 515 -15.50 -2.53 -0.33
N GLU A 516 -14.95 -2.81 0.85
CA GLU A 516 -14.71 -1.84 1.92
C GLU A 516 -13.37 -1.09 1.75
N GLY A 517 -12.48 -1.60 0.91
CA GLY A 517 -11.18 -1.01 0.64
C GLY A 517 -11.22 0.09 -0.44
N GLY A 518 -10.09 0.79 -0.61
CA GLY A 518 -9.84 1.77 -1.68
C GLY A 518 -9.39 1.14 -3.00
N HIS A 519 -8.96 1.99 -3.96
CA HIS A 519 -8.32 1.63 -5.24
C HIS A 519 -9.08 0.56 -6.06
N LYS A 520 -10.39 0.74 -6.22
CA LYS A 520 -11.27 -0.23 -6.91
C LYS A 520 -11.21 -0.16 -8.44
N LYS A 521 -10.57 0.85 -8.99
CA LYS A 521 -10.39 1.07 -10.42
C LYS A 521 -8.99 0.63 -10.82
N TRP A 522 -8.82 0.22 -12.06
CA TRP A 522 -7.49 -0.01 -12.62
C TRP A 522 -6.68 1.28 -12.61
N GLY A 523 -5.55 1.30 -11.89
CA GLY A 523 -4.63 2.43 -11.77
C GLY A 523 -3.18 1.97 -11.89
N TYR A 524 -2.27 2.91 -12.15
CA TYR A 524 -0.86 2.65 -12.43
C TYR A 524 0.01 2.82 -11.19
N ILE A 525 1.07 2.04 -11.15
CA ILE A 525 2.21 2.31 -10.28
C ILE A 525 3.34 2.94 -11.10
N LEU A 526 4.16 3.71 -10.43
CA LEU A 526 5.46 4.12 -10.96
C LEU A 526 6.48 3.03 -10.60
N TRP A 527 7.22 2.55 -11.59
CA TRP A 527 8.16 1.44 -11.43
C TRP A 527 9.42 1.68 -12.25
N ASP A 528 10.59 1.68 -11.58
CA ASP A 528 11.92 1.65 -12.18
C ASP A 528 12.19 2.79 -13.20
N ASN A 529 12.30 4.03 -12.69
CA ASN A 529 12.54 5.22 -13.51
C ASN A 529 14.03 5.63 -13.56
N ASP A 530 14.95 4.70 -13.48
CA ASP A 530 16.39 4.99 -13.60
C ASP A 530 16.82 5.28 -15.06
N ALA A 531 16.16 4.68 -16.05
CA ALA A 531 16.41 4.90 -17.47
C ALA A 531 15.77 6.20 -18.00
N THR A 532 16.20 7.35 -17.45
CA THR A 532 15.65 8.69 -17.74
C THR A 532 16.75 9.72 -17.94
N PHE A 533 16.41 10.90 -18.48
CA PHE A 533 17.36 12.02 -18.68
C PHE A 533 18.58 11.63 -19.55
N ASP A 534 18.30 11.04 -20.73
CA ASP A 534 19.30 10.53 -21.68
C ASP A 534 20.30 9.56 -21.06
N PHE A 535 19.79 8.67 -20.24
CA PHE A 535 20.55 7.62 -19.59
C PHE A 535 20.02 6.24 -19.95
N TYR A 536 20.92 5.29 -20.09
CA TYR A 536 20.68 3.87 -20.32
C TYR A 536 20.15 3.52 -21.73
N ILE A 537 19.82 2.25 -21.95
CA ILE A 537 19.38 1.70 -23.24
C ILE A 537 17.94 2.11 -23.53
N ASN A 538 17.66 2.48 -24.77
CA ASN A 538 16.30 2.79 -25.21
C ASN A 538 15.51 1.50 -25.56
N TYR A 539 15.07 0.76 -24.53
CA TYR A 539 14.31 -0.48 -24.70
C TYR A 539 12.89 -0.25 -25.23
N THR A 540 12.27 0.85 -24.86
CA THR A 540 10.94 1.22 -25.34
C THR A 540 10.93 1.59 -26.80
N GLY A 541 12.05 2.12 -27.31
CA GLY A 541 12.17 2.60 -28.69
C GLY A 541 11.48 3.95 -28.88
N VAL A 542 11.50 4.85 -27.90
CA VAL A 542 11.05 6.24 -28.07
C VAL A 542 11.88 6.94 -29.15
N PRO A 543 11.26 7.80 -29.99
CA PRO A 543 11.94 8.41 -31.14
C PRO A 543 13.15 9.29 -30.82
N SER A 544 13.21 9.89 -29.62
CA SER A 544 14.34 10.67 -29.14
C SER A 544 14.52 10.45 -27.65
N THR A 545 15.77 10.39 -27.18
CA THR A 545 16.17 10.34 -25.76
C THR A 545 16.66 11.69 -25.25
N GLN A 546 16.77 12.69 -26.15
CA GLN A 546 17.36 14.00 -25.88
C GLN A 546 16.36 14.99 -25.24
N PRO A 547 16.81 16.13 -24.70
CA PRO A 547 15.93 17.14 -24.12
C PRO A 547 14.84 17.67 -25.04
N ASP A 548 15.03 17.58 -26.35
CA ASP A 548 14.07 18.00 -27.39
C ASP A 548 13.01 16.94 -27.71
N ALA A 549 13.01 15.80 -27.04
CA ALA A 549 12.02 14.74 -27.24
C ALA A 549 10.61 15.27 -27.03
N LYS A 550 9.74 15.10 -28.04
CA LYS A 550 8.35 15.61 -27.95
C LYS A 550 7.56 14.85 -26.88
N PRO A 551 6.79 15.51 -26.01
CA PRO A 551 5.93 14.84 -25.04
C PRO A 551 4.97 13.83 -25.61
N CYS A 552 4.56 14.02 -26.87
CA CYS A 552 3.69 13.08 -27.59
C CYS A 552 4.42 11.91 -28.31
N ASN A 553 5.75 11.85 -28.26
CA ASN A 553 6.49 10.74 -28.87
C ASN A 553 5.98 9.36 -28.41
N PRO A 554 5.69 9.14 -27.12
CA PRO A 554 5.18 7.84 -26.68
C PRO A 554 3.82 7.47 -27.26
N GLU A 555 3.00 8.44 -27.66
CA GLU A 555 1.65 8.21 -28.19
C GLU A 555 1.66 7.42 -29.52
N GLY A 556 2.79 7.42 -30.22
CA GLY A 556 3.01 6.64 -31.46
C GLY A 556 3.47 5.20 -31.22
N LEU A 557 3.78 4.81 -29.99
CA LEU A 557 4.30 3.48 -29.68
C LEU A 557 3.22 2.40 -29.86
N THR A 558 3.60 1.28 -30.44
CA THR A 558 2.70 0.15 -30.71
C THR A 558 3.47 -1.18 -30.74
N GLY A 559 2.73 -2.29 -30.83
CA GLY A 559 3.34 -3.62 -30.99
C GLY A 559 4.19 -4.02 -29.79
N ASN A 560 5.44 -4.39 -30.04
CA ASN A 560 6.34 -4.86 -28.98
C ASN A 560 6.76 -3.76 -27.99
N SER A 561 6.71 -2.50 -28.38
CA SER A 561 6.99 -1.35 -27.49
C SER A 561 5.85 -1.05 -26.52
N ASP A 562 4.63 -1.52 -26.81
CA ASP A 562 3.44 -1.37 -25.96
C ASP A 562 2.55 -2.61 -26.07
N PRO A 563 2.95 -3.75 -25.50
CA PRO A 563 2.25 -5.03 -25.68
C PRO A 563 0.84 -5.03 -25.09
N GLU A 564 0.60 -4.27 -24.02
CA GLU A 564 -0.72 -4.12 -23.41
C GLU A 564 -1.52 -2.93 -23.96
N ARG A 565 -1.01 -2.23 -24.96
CA ARG A 565 -1.70 -1.17 -25.72
C ARG A 565 -2.12 0.04 -24.89
N HIS A 566 -1.33 0.44 -23.93
CA HIS A 566 -1.63 1.59 -23.08
C HIS A 566 -1.74 2.90 -23.86
N MET A 567 -0.85 3.10 -24.86
CA MET A 567 -0.89 4.29 -25.72
C MET A 567 -2.07 4.28 -26.69
N GLN A 568 -2.50 3.09 -27.13
CA GLN A 568 -3.73 3.00 -27.92
C GLN A 568 -4.97 3.33 -27.06
N VAL A 569 -4.99 2.92 -25.78
CA VAL A 569 -6.03 3.31 -24.81
C VAL A 569 -6.04 4.82 -24.62
N LEU A 570 -4.88 5.45 -24.38
CA LEU A 570 -4.74 6.91 -24.26
C LEU A 570 -5.30 7.62 -25.49
N ASN A 571 -4.86 7.23 -26.69
CA ASN A 571 -5.29 7.82 -27.94
C ASN A 571 -6.80 7.65 -28.18
N LYS A 572 -7.35 6.51 -27.79
CA LYS A 572 -8.79 6.28 -27.87
C LYS A 572 -9.58 7.17 -26.90
N LEU A 573 -9.11 7.34 -25.67
CA LEU A 573 -9.71 8.24 -24.70
C LEU A 573 -9.64 9.70 -25.15
N ARG A 574 -8.56 10.13 -25.78
CA ARG A 574 -8.39 11.50 -26.34
C ARG A 574 -9.39 11.84 -27.44
N THR A 575 -10.12 10.88 -28.01
CA THR A 575 -11.26 11.20 -28.88
C THR A 575 -12.45 11.82 -28.15
N ASN A 576 -12.49 11.69 -26.81
CA ASN A 576 -13.47 12.36 -25.94
C ASN A 576 -12.95 13.77 -25.59
N PRO A 577 -13.74 14.85 -25.82
CA PRO A 577 -13.31 16.22 -25.54
C PRO A 577 -12.98 16.48 -24.06
N GLU A 578 -13.77 15.94 -23.11
CA GLU A 578 -13.52 16.06 -21.66
C GLU A 578 -12.16 15.47 -21.29
N PHE A 579 -11.86 14.27 -21.77
CA PHE A 579 -10.57 13.64 -21.53
C PHE A 579 -9.42 14.39 -22.22
N ARG A 580 -9.61 14.85 -23.46
CA ARG A 580 -8.57 15.60 -24.19
C ARG A 580 -8.23 16.91 -23.47
N GLN A 581 -9.24 17.66 -23.02
CA GLN A 581 -9.07 18.85 -22.20
C GLN A 581 -8.28 18.52 -20.92
N TYR A 582 -8.70 17.48 -20.18
CA TYR A 582 -8.01 17.05 -18.96
C TYR A 582 -6.54 16.71 -19.22
N TYR A 583 -6.26 15.90 -20.26
CA TYR A 583 -4.92 15.44 -20.59
C TYR A 583 -3.95 16.58 -20.90
N ILE A 584 -4.36 17.55 -21.71
CA ILE A 584 -3.50 18.68 -22.11
C ILE A 584 -3.36 19.68 -20.94
N SER A 585 -4.45 19.99 -20.24
CA SER A 585 -4.40 20.85 -19.07
C SER A 585 -3.51 20.26 -17.96
N ARG A 586 -3.54 18.95 -17.76
CA ARG A 586 -2.68 18.29 -16.77
C ARG A 586 -1.20 18.39 -17.10
N GLN A 587 -0.85 18.28 -18.39
CA GLN A 587 0.55 18.50 -18.83
C GLN A 587 1.00 19.94 -18.54
N ALA A 588 0.16 20.92 -18.85
CA ALA A 588 0.44 22.34 -18.55
C ALA A 588 0.62 22.56 -17.04
N ASP A 589 -0.27 22.02 -16.22
CA ASP A 589 -0.19 22.12 -14.77
C ASP A 589 1.12 21.51 -14.23
N MET A 590 1.53 20.36 -14.75
CA MET A 590 2.77 19.71 -14.35
C MET A 590 4.02 20.47 -14.77
N MET A 591 4.01 21.14 -15.92
CA MET A 591 5.14 21.91 -16.43
C MET A 591 5.53 23.08 -15.53
N HIS A 592 4.59 23.69 -14.82
CA HIS A 592 4.89 24.82 -13.93
C HIS A 592 4.77 24.48 -12.44
N THR A 593 4.51 23.20 -12.11
CA THR A 593 4.49 22.71 -10.75
C THR A 593 5.55 21.64 -10.54
N VAL A 594 5.17 20.35 -10.64
CA VAL A 594 6.03 19.21 -10.30
C VAL A 594 7.28 19.16 -11.16
N PHE A 595 7.12 19.36 -12.48
CA PHE A 595 8.21 19.34 -13.47
C PHE A 595 8.63 20.75 -13.92
N GLY A 596 8.27 21.78 -13.15
CA GLY A 596 8.81 23.13 -13.35
C GLY A 596 10.31 23.16 -13.08
N CYS A 597 11.08 23.93 -13.88
CA CYS A 597 12.53 23.99 -13.81
C CYS A 597 13.03 24.23 -12.39
N GLU A 598 12.52 25.28 -11.74
CA GLU A 598 12.93 25.64 -10.39
C GLU A 598 12.66 24.52 -9.37
N ASN A 599 11.49 23.89 -9.44
CA ASN A 599 11.12 22.80 -8.52
C ASN A 599 12.05 21.57 -8.74
N MET A 600 12.24 21.16 -9.99
CA MET A 600 13.09 20.02 -10.31
C MET A 600 14.55 20.27 -9.88
N LEU A 601 15.12 21.43 -10.23
CA LEU A 601 16.50 21.75 -9.89
C LEU A 601 16.70 21.91 -8.38
N THR A 602 15.81 22.60 -7.68
CA THR A 602 15.86 22.74 -6.22
C THR A 602 15.81 21.39 -5.52
N TYR A 603 15.01 20.45 -6.05
CA TYR A 603 14.93 19.12 -5.47
C TYR A 603 16.15 18.27 -5.82
N LEU A 604 16.71 18.42 -7.03
CA LEU A 604 17.98 17.80 -7.39
C LEU A 604 19.12 18.27 -6.46
N ASP A 605 19.22 19.58 -6.24
CA ASP A 605 20.19 20.16 -5.31
C ASP A 605 20.00 19.63 -3.88
N THR A 606 18.76 19.42 -3.46
CA THR A 606 18.43 18.85 -2.13
C THR A 606 18.95 17.43 -1.99
N ILE A 607 18.71 16.55 -2.99
CA ILE A 607 19.17 15.17 -2.96
C ILE A 607 20.69 15.11 -3.08
N GLU A 608 21.28 15.88 -3.96
CA GLU A 608 22.73 15.97 -4.11
C GLU A 608 23.37 16.36 -2.78
N ALA A 609 22.95 17.47 -2.16
CA ALA A 609 23.50 17.94 -0.89
C ALA A 609 23.31 16.92 0.25
N LEU A 610 22.23 16.13 0.20
CA LEU A 610 21.94 15.09 1.19
C LEU A 610 22.97 13.96 1.18
N ILE A 611 23.37 13.49 -0.01
CA ILE A 611 24.30 12.35 -0.15
C ILE A 611 25.76 12.75 -0.34
N ASP A 612 26.03 13.99 -0.73
CA ASP A 612 27.39 14.52 -1.02
C ASP A 612 28.43 14.15 0.04
N PRO A 613 28.15 14.29 1.36
CA PRO A 613 29.15 13.96 2.41
C PRO A 613 29.56 12.47 2.42
N GLU A 614 28.71 11.59 1.90
CA GLU A 614 28.92 10.14 1.92
C GLU A 614 29.55 9.61 0.62
N MET A 615 29.48 10.39 -0.48
CA MET A 615 29.82 9.90 -1.82
C MET A 615 31.32 9.69 -2.05
N THR A 616 32.19 10.40 -1.33
CA THR A 616 33.63 10.10 -1.39
C THR A 616 33.94 8.69 -0.89
N ARG A 617 33.38 8.29 0.25
CA ARG A 617 33.57 6.96 0.82
C ARG A 617 32.88 5.89 -0.02
N HIS A 618 31.68 6.21 -0.53
CA HIS A 618 30.93 5.33 -1.41
C HIS A 618 31.70 5.04 -2.70
N ALA A 619 32.15 6.07 -3.40
CA ALA A 619 32.93 5.94 -4.64
C ALA A 619 34.21 5.10 -4.42
N GLN A 620 34.95 5.37 -3.34
CA GLN A 620 36.15 4.59 -2.99
C GLN A 620 35.85 3.12 -2.73
N ARG A 621 34.72 2.80 -2.08
CA ARG A 621 34.30 1.41 -1.81
C ARG A 621 34.09 0.64 -3.11
N TRP A 622 33.58 1.28 -4.15
CA TRP A 622 33.15 0.67 -5.40
C TRP A 622 34.05 1.02 -6.61
N PHE A 623 35.26 1.56 -6.34
CA PHE A 623 36.29 1.87 -7.35
C PHE A 623 35.95 3.04 -8.30
N GLY A 624 35.07 3.93 -7.92
CA GLY A 624 34.77 5.19 -8.62
C GLY A 624 35.47 6.39 -8.04
N THR A 625 35.12 7.58 -8.53
CA THR A 625 35.66 8.85 -8.05
C THR A 625 34.55 9.84 -7.72
N TYR A 626 34.75 10.68 -6.69
CA TYR A 626 33.82 11.73 -6.33
C TYR A 626 33.59 12.71 -7.49
N ASN A 627 34.63 13.10 -8.22
CA ASN A 627 34.54 14.09 -9.30
C ASN A 627 33.73 13.58 -10.49
N GLU A 628 33.84 12.30 -10.83
CA GLU A 628 33.03 11.70 -11.89
C GLU A 628 31.55 11.66 -11.50
N TRP A 629 31.23 11.28 -10.25
CA TRP A 629 29.87 11.35 -9.76
C TRP A 629 29.28 12.77 -9.88
N LYS A 630 30.03 13.80 -9.48
CA LYS A 630 29.60 15.21 -9.66
C LYS A 630 29.31 15.54 -11.11
N THR A 631 30.19 15.14 -12.01
CA THR A 631 30.00 15.34 -13.46
C THR A 631 28.70 14.65 -13.94
N ASN A 632 28.38 13.47 -13.40
CA ASN A 632 27.15 12.74 -13.76
C ASN A 632 25.89 13.42 -13.20
N ILE A 633 25.96 14.01 -12.01
CA ILE A 633 24.87 14.87 -11.48
C ILE A 633 24.68 16.11 -12.36
N ASP A 634 25.78 16.75 -12.79
CA ASP A 634 25.71 17.93 -13.68
C ASP A 634 25.07 17.58 -15.04
N ARG A 635 25.30 16.38 -15.59
CA ARG A 635 24.59 15.91 -16.80
C ARG A 635 23.07 15.85 -16.61
N VAL A 636 22.60 15.37 -15.45
CA VAL A 636 21.16 15.37 -15.12
C VAL A 636 20.63 16.79 -15.01
N ARG A 637 21.40 17.68 -14.37
CA ARG A 637 21.07 19.09 -14.22
C ARG A 637 20.94 19.81 -15.56
N ASP A 638 21.91 19.60 -16.46
CA ASP A 638 21.92 20.20 -17.79
C ASP A 638 20.75 19.73 -18.61
N PHE A 639 20.44 18.42 -18.56
CA PHE A 639 19.26 17.86 -19.23
C PHE A 639 17.97 18.52 -18.74
N ILE A 640 17.78 18.65 -17.42
CA ILE A 640 16.59 19.30 -16.85
C ILE A 640 16.48 20.74 -17.31
N ASN A 641 17.57 21.54 -17.27
CA ASN A 641 17.61 22.95 -17.70
C ASN A 641 17.16 23.09 -19.17
N GLU A 642 17.72 22.25 -20.04
CA GLU A 642 17.39 22.29 -21.45
C GLU A 642 15.95 21.82 -21.69
N ARG A 643 15.56 20.69 -21.07
CA ARG A 643 14.25 20.07 -21.24
C ARG A 643 13.11 21.03 -20.88
N CYS A 644 13.15 21.63 -19.70
CA CYS A 644 12.06 22.48 -19.28
C CYS A 644 12.00 23.84 -20.05
N THR A 645 13.09 24.26 -20.68
CA THR A 645 13.09 25.41 -21.59
C THR A 645 12.40 25.07 -22.91
N LEU A 646 12.54 23.83 -23.40
CA LEU A 646 11.98 23.39 -24.68
C LEU A 646 10.53 22.94 -24.58
N LEU A 647 10.11 22.36 -23.43
CA LEU A 647 8.78 21.77 -23.24
C LEU A 647 7.62 22.65 -23.72
N PRO A 648 7.56 23.97 -23.45
CA PRO A 648 6.46 24.83 -23.91
C PRO A 648 6.28 24.80 -25.43
N THR A 649 7.36 24.89 -26.20
CA THR A 649 7.32 24.82 -27.65
C THR A 649 6.95 23.42 -28.15
N LEU A 650 7.47 22.38 -27.48
CA LEU A 650 7.16 20.99 -27.83
C LEU A 650 5.70 20.63 -27.58
N MET A 651 5.03 21.28 -26.64
CA MET A 651 3.58 21.15 -26.40
C MET A 651 2.76 21.68 -27.57
N ASP A 652 3.13 22.85 -28.11
CA ASP A 652 2.50 23.40 -29.33
C ASP A 652 2.68 22.43 -30.50
N ASP A 653 3.90 21.98 -30.74
CA ASP A 653 4.21 20.98 -31.76
C ASP A 653 3.38 19.68 -31.65
N CYS A 654 3.06 19.24 -30.46
CA CYS A 654 2.31 18.01 -30.20
C CYS A 654 0.79 18.19 -30.32
N TYR A 655 0.26 19.28 -29.80
CA TYR A 655 -1.18 19.41 -29.56
C TYR A 655 -1.82 20.60 -30.26
N SER A 656 -1.04 21.39 -30.99
CA SER A 656 -1.47 22.61 -31.71
C SER A 656 -2.16 23.61 -30.76
N VAL A 657 -1.63 23.72 -29.54
CA VAL A 657 -2.07 24.70 -28.56
C VAL A 657 -1.40 26.05 -28.82
N VAL A 658 -1.92 27.13 -28.27
CA VAL A 658 -1.36 28.47 -28.39
C VAL A 658 -0.82 28.92 -27.03
N GLY A 659 0.36 29.52 -27.00
CA GLY A 659 1.00 29.97 -25.76
C GLY A 659 2.34 29.26 -25.53
N PRO A 660 2.78 28.98 -24.27
CA PRO A 660 2.00 29.27 -23.05
C PRO A 660 1.89 30.74 -22.74
N PHE A 661 0.79 31.11 -22.10
CA PHE A 661 0.54 32.46 -21.61
C PHE A 661 0.62 32.49 -20.10
N GLU A 662 1.27 33.51 -19.54
CA GLU A 662 1.28 33.73 -18.11
C GLU A 662 -0.09 34.21 -17.62
N ALA A 663 -0.70 33.45 -16.71
CA ALA A 663 -1.92 33.86 -16.06
C ALA A 663 -1.74 33.91 -14.55
N THR A 664 -2.13 35.04 -13.94
CA THR A 664 -2.16 35.21 -12.49
C THR A 664 -3.58 35.12 -11.98
N ILE A 665 -3.88 34.15 -11.14
CA ILE A 665 -5.19 33.95 -10.52
C ILE A 665 -5.16 34.50 -9.10
N MET A 666 -6.15 35.32 -8.75
CA MET A 666 -6.28 35.98 -7.46
C MET A 666 -7.64 35.70 -6.83
N VAL A 667 -7.72 35.92 -5.54
CA VAL A 667 -8.96 35.87 -4.76
C VAL A 667 -9.14 37.20 -4.04
N ASP A 668 -10.33 37.80 -4.14
CA ASP A 668 -10.68 39.06 -3.50
C ASP A 668 -11.97 38.93 -2.68
N PRO A 669 -11.98 39.27 -1.38
CA PRO A 669 -10.80 39.65 -0.58
C PRO A 669 -9.84 38.47 -0.35
N PRO A 670 -8.54 38.74 -0.08
CA PRO A 670 -7.57 37.69 0.17
C PRO A 670 -8.03 36.71 1.27
N GLY A 671 -7.93 35.41 0.98
CA GLY A 671 -8.34 34.35 1.91
C GLY A 671 -9.86 34.06 1.92
N ALA A 672 -10.65 34.62 0.99
CA ALA A 672 -12.11 34.46 0.94
C ALA A 672 -12.58 33.11 0.42
N GLY A 673 -11.75 32.40 -0.34
CA GLY A 673 -12.12 31.14 -0.95
C GLY A 673 -10.96 30.40 -1.59
N GLU A 674 -11.27 29.27 -2.16
CA GLU A 674 -10.37 28.41 -2.91
C GLU A 674 -10.68 28.50 -4.40
N VAL A 675 -9.69 28.23 -5.24
CA VAL A 675 -9.91 28.10 -6.69
C VAL A 675 -9.24 26.82 -7.18
N LYS A 676 -10.00 25.99 -7.89
CA LYS A 676 -9.44 24.95 -8.73
C LYS A 676 -9.05 25.56 -10.07
N ILE A 677 -7.80 25.40 -10.46
CA ILE A 677 -7.23 25.83 -11.73
C ILE A 677 -6.91 24.60 -12.52
N ASN A 678 -7.59 24.37 -13.63
CA ASN A 678 -7.51 23.15 -14.42
C ASN A 678 -7.67 21.88 -13.54
N THR A 679 -6.58 21.16 -13.28
CA THR A 679 -6.58 19.92 -12.52
C THR A 679 -6.17 20.11 -11.05
N LEU A 680 -5.66 21.27 -10.67
CA LEU A 680 -5.07 21.56 -9.37
C LEU A 680 -6.01 22.40 -8.48
N GLN A 681 -6.16 21.96 -7.22
CA GLN A 681 -6.90 22.72 -6.20
C GLN A 681 -5.93 23.59 -5.40
N TYR A 682 -6.18 24.90 -5.36
CA TYR A 682 -5.40 25.85 -4.57
C TYR A 682 -6.21 26.35 -3.38
N GLN A 683 -5.57 26.32 -2.22
CA GLN A 683 -6.14 26.75 -0.96
C GLN A 683 -6.09 28.28 -0.82
N LYS A 684 -6.98 28.83 0.00
CA LYS A 684 -7.11 30.26 0.23
C LYS A 684 -5.83 31.05 0.54
N ASN A 685 -4.85 30.39 1.15
CA ASN A 685 -3.56 31.01 1.54
C ASN A 685 -2.47 30.92 0.47
N GLN A 686 -2.77 30.31 -0.68
CA GLN A 686 -1.81 30.13 -1.77
C GLN A 686 -1.90 31.23 -2.84
N PHE A 687 -2.91 32.09 -2.79
CA PHE A 687 -3.08 33.17 -3.79
C PHE A 687 -2.24 34.40 -3.46
N PRO A 688 -1.71 35.11 -4.50
CA PRO A 688 -1.90 34.87 -5.94
C PRO A 688 -1.15 33.66 -6.46
N VAL A 689 -1.72 32.93 -7.44
CA VAL A 689 -1.11 31.82 -8.17
C VAL A 689 -0.78 32.28 -9.58
N THR A 690 0.47 32.19 -9.98
CA THR A 690 0.91 32.48 -11.35
C THR A 690 1.40 31.20 -11.99
N GLY A 691 0.95 30.93 -13.22
CA GLY A 691 1.32 29.74 -13.99
C GLY A 691 1.34 30.04 -15.49
N GLN A 692 1.87 29.09 -16.24
CA GLN A 692 1.92 29.11 -17.70
C GLN A 692 0.85 28.18 -18.27
N TYR A 693 -0.11 28.73 -18.97
CA TYR A 693 -1.26 27.99 -19.49
C TYR A 693 -1.41 28.16 -20.99
N PHE A 694 -2.03 27.19 -21.62
CA PHE A 694 -2.29 27.18 -23.04
C PHE A 694 -3.76 27.58 -23.35
N GLY A 695 -3.98 28.06 -24.56
CA GLY A 695 -5.28 28.21 -25.19
C GLY A 695 -5.32 27.59 -26.57
N GLY A 696 -6.40 27.79 -27.31
CA GLY A 696 -6.58 27.26 -28.66
C GLY A 696 -6.80 25.74 -28.69
N ALA A 697 -7.07 25.23 -29.88
CA ALA A 697 -7.26 23.78 -30.11
C ALA A 697 -8.32 23.11 -29.20
N ASP A 698 -9.36 23.85 -28.80
CA ASP A 698 -10.41 23.44 -27.86
C ASP A 698 -9.85 23.11 -26.46
N VAL A 699 -8.82 23.83 -26.01
CA VAL A 699 -8.24 23.74 -24.69
C VAL A 699 -8.39 25.05 -23.97
N ASP A 700 -9.25 25.08 -22.95
CA ASP A 700 -9.53 26.26 -22.14
C ASP A 700 -8.77 26.22 -20.81
N LEU A 701 -8.50 27.41 -20.25
CA LEU A 701 -8.18 27.52 -18.82
C LEU A 701 -9.47 27.35 -18.02
N LEU A 702 -9.53 26.26 -17.24
CA LEU A 702 -10.70 25.93 -16.42
C LEU A 702 -10.51 26.48 -15.00
N LEU A 703 -11.46 27.29 -14.54
CA LEU A 703 -11.45 27.89 -13.21
C LEU A 703 -12.75 27.54 -12.48
N HIS A 704 -12.63 27.12 -11.22
CA HIS A 704 -13.77 26.87 -10.34
C HIS A 704 -13.51 27.45 -8.95
N ALA A 705 -14.33 28.44 -8.55
CA ALA A 705 -14.22 29.10 -7.26
C ALA A 705 -15.17 28.48 -6.22
N THR A 706 -14.63 28.19 -5.03
CA THR A 706 -15.37 27.64 -3.88
C THR A 706 -15.17 28.55 -2.67
N PRO A 707 -16.23 28.96 -1.94
CA PRO A 707 -16.07 29.76 -0.73
C PRO A 707 -15.45 28.97 0.41
N ASP A 708 -14.65 29.64 1.25
CA ASP A 708 -13.99 29.01 2.41
C ASP A 708 -14.95 28.55 3.52
N THR A 709 -16.15 29.14 3.59
CA THR A 709 -17.11 28.84 4.66
C THR A 709 -18.40 28.23 4.13
N LEU A 710 -18.95 27.28 4.89
CA LEU A 710 -20.27 26.73 4.58
C LEU A 710 -21.35 27.83 4.52
N PRO A 711 -22.27 27.78 3.57
CA PRO A 711 -23.26 28.85 3.29
C PRO A 711 -24.23 29.16 4.45
N THR A 712 -24.18 28.42 5.55
CA THR A 712 -25.11 28.50 6.70
C THR A 712 -24.79 29.59 7.72
N ASN A 713 -23.61 30.24 7.66
CA ASN A 713 -23.25 31.31 8.58
C ASN A 713 -23.67 32.68 8.06
N PRO A 714 -24.42 33.53 8.82
CA PRO A 714 -24.66 34.89 8.48
C PRO A 714 -23.36 35.70 8.32
N GLY A 715 -23.13 36.30 7.17
CA GLY A 715 -21.90 37.00 6.82
C GLY A 715 -20.82 36.13 6.19
N ALA A 716 -21.09 34.85 5.89
CA ALA A 716 -20.19 34.00 5.09
C ALA A 716 -19.98 34.62 3.71
N LEU A 717 -18.73 34.65 3.27
CA LEU A 717 -18.39 35.09 1.92
C LEU A 717 -18.86 34.01 0.92
N ARG A 718 -19.46 34.49 -0.18
CA ARG A 718 -19.89 33.64 -1.29
C ARG A 718 -19.19 34.10 -2.56
N PHE A 719 -18.90 33.15 -3.47
CA PHE A 719 -18.46 33.57 -4.80
C PHE A 719 -19.50 34.51 -5.41
N HIS A 720 -19.01 35.64 -5.94
CA HIS A 720 -19.85 36.65 -6.53
C HIS A 720 -19.68 36.71 -8.04
N HIS A 721 -18.45 36.92 -8.53
CA HIS A 721 -18.17 36.98 -9.96
C HIS A 721 -16.66 36.90 -10.24
N TRP A 722 -16.34 36.68 -11.51
CA TRP A 722 -14.98 36.76 -12.02
C TRP A 722 -14.75 38.13 -12.70
N THR A 723 -13.49 38.60 -12.60
CA THR A 723 -12.99 39.69 -13.46
C THR A 723 -11.69 39.23 -14.12
N SER A 724 -11.43 39.72 -15.32
CA SER A 724 -10.21 39.51 -16.08
C SER A 724 -9.71 40.87 -16.61
N LYS A 725 -8.40 41.00 -16.72
CA LYS A 725 -7.77 42.19 -17.27
C LYS A 725 -7.86 42.22 -18.79
N ASN A 726 -7.70 41.09 -19.45
CA ASN A 726 -7.49 41.03 -20.90
C ASN A 726 -8.54 40.20 -21.65
N HIS A 727 -9.39 39.44 -20.96
CA HIS A 727 -10.43 38.59 -21.55
C HIS A 727 -11.82 38.93 -21.02
N THR A 728 -12.82 38.42 -21.70
CA THR A 728 -14.23 38.57 -21.30
C THR A 728 -14.84 37.19 -21.10
N PHE A 729 -15.67 37.05 -20.08
CA PHE A 729 -16.39 35.81 -19.80
C PHE A 729 -17.77 35.83 -20.46
N ALA A 730 -18.23 34.65 -20.91
CA ALA A 730 -19.60 34.50 -21.39
C ALA A 730 -20.62 34.78 -20.27
N ASP A 731 -20.32 34.32 -19.08
CA ASP A 731 -21.04 34.68 -17.84
C ASP A 731 -20.02 34.67 -16.68
N SER A 732 -19.74 35.86 -16.15
CA SER A 732 -18.80 36.04 -15.05
C SER A 732 -19.37 35.65 -13.68
N PHE A 733 -20.67 35.40 -13.57
CA PHE A 733 -21.33 35.03 -12.30
C PHE A 733 -21.36 33.53 -12.03
N LEU A 734 -20.99 32.69 -13.01
CA LEU A 734 -20.85 31.28 -12.80
C LEU A 734 -19.58 31.00 -11.98
N SER A 735 -19.69 30.16 -10.93
CA SER A 735 -18.52 29.77 -10.13
C SER A 735 -17.51 28.93 -10.93
N SER A 736 -17.95 28.25 -11.98
CA SER A 736 -17.10 27.51 -12.93
C SER A 736 -17.10 28.22 -14.28
N ILE A 737 -15.93 28.56 -14.78
CA ILE A 737 -15.73 29.16 -16.09
C ILE A 737 -14.66 28.44 -16.89
N ALA A 738 -14.75 28.51 -18.19
CA ALA A 738 -13.75 28.09 -19.17
C ALA A 738 -13.34 29.34 -19.97
N LEU A 739 -12.04 29.51 -20.19
CA LEU A 739 -11.47 30.65 -20.86
C LEU A 739 -10.45 30.26 -21.92
N ASP A 740 -10.73 30.51 -23.18
CA ASP A 740 -9.73 30.38 -24.24
C ASP A 740 -8.69 31.50 -24.10
N LEU A 741 -7.51 31.17 -23.61
CA LEU A 741 -6.41 32.11 -23.44
C LEU A 741 -5.78 32.47 -24.78
N THR A 742 -5.73 33.77 -25.07
CA THR A 742 -5.10 34.33 -26.27
C THR A 742 -3.89 35.22 -25.96
N MET A 743 -3.73 35.57 -24.71
CA MET A 743 -2.62 36.38 -24.17
C MET A 743 -2.52 36.20 -22.64
N GLY A 744 -1.46 36.74 -22.05
CA GLY A 744 -1.31 36.75 -20.58
C GLY A 744 -2.43 37.56 -19.88
N ASP A 745 -2.83 37.12 -18.68
CA ASP A 745 -3.95 37.71 -17.97
C ASP A 745 -3.79 37.75 -16.45
N THR A 746 -4.60 38.62 -15.81
CA THR A 746 -4.84 38.58 -14.36
C THR A 746 -6.32 38.35 -14.15
N ILE A 747 -6.68 37.26 -13.50
CA ILE A 747 -8.07 36.83 -13.31
C ILE A 747 -8.34 36.80 -11.80
N ILE A 748 -9.44 37.42 -11.38
CA ILE A 748 -9.78 37.57 -9.97
C ILE A 748 -11.14 36.93 -9.71
N ALA A 749 -11.17 36.00 -8.73
CA ALA A 749 -12.39 35.48 -8.13
C ALA A 749 -12.83 36.41 -7.00
N HIS A 750 -13.95 37.12 -7.20
CA HIS A 750 -14.53 38.01 -6.18
C HIS A 750 -15.51 37.25 -5.29
N PHE A 751 -15.35 37.41 -4.00
CA PHE A 751 -16.25 36.89 -2.99
C PHE A 751 -16.88 38.07 -2.21
N ALA A 752 -18.17 37.99 -1.93
CA ALA A 752 -18.89 39.01 -1.17
C ALA A 752 -19.70 38.38 -0.05
N ALA A 753 -19.90 39.14 1.04
CA ALA A 753 -20.82 38.76 2.09
C ALA A 753 -22.25 38.80 1.55
N SER A 754 -23.08 37.81 1.85
CA SER A 754 -24.51 37.86 1.53
C SER A 754 -25.14 38.99 2.30
N THR A 755 -25.61 40.03 1.58
CA THR A 755 -26.12 41.27 2.16
C THR A 755 -27.63 41.25 2.46
N SER A 756 -28.34 40.13 2.19
CA SER A 756 -29.80 40.04 2.32
C SER A 756 -30.27 38.63 2.62
N ALA A 757 -31.23 38.51 3.53
CA ALA A 757 -31.99 37.26 3.71
C ALA A 757 -32.90 36.91 2.50
N THR A 758 -32.83 37.73 1.43
CA THR A 758 -33.59 37.58 0.18
C THR A 758 -32.76 37.08 -1.00
N ASP A 759 -31.41 37.06 -0.88
CA ASP A 759 -30.52 36.38 -1.82
C ASP A 759 -30.25 34.94 -1.34
N GLU A 760 -31.30 34.16 -1.10
CA GLU A 760 -31.13 32.72 -1.11
C GLU A 760 -30.59 32.34 -2.49
N PRO A 761 -29.45 31.64 -2.59
CA PRO A 761 -29.08 31.01 -3.84
C PRO A 761 -30.27 30.18 -4.29
N ALA A 762 -30.51 30.12 -5.59
CA ALA A 762 -31.49 29.19 -6.10
C ALA A 762 -31.24 27.85 -5.40
N PRO A 763 -32.27 27.31 -4.74
CA PRO A 763 -32.06 26.08 -3.96
C PRO A 763 -31.37 25.04 -4.86
N PRO A 764 -30.44 24.24 -4.35
CA PRO A 764 -29.76 23.24 -5.18
C PRO A 764 -30.82 22.42 -5.92
N PRO A 765 -30.59 22.04 -7.17
CA PRO A 765 -31.58 21.28 -7.92
C PRO A 765 -31.90 19.98 -7.16
N PRO A 766 -33.08 19.39 -7.37
CA PRO A 766 -33.42 18.12 -6.79
C PRO A 766 -32.28 17.11 -7.05
N SER A 767 -31.96 16.30 -6.05
CA SER A 767 -30.97 15.24 -6.21
C SER A 767 -31.56 13.92 -5.71
N VAL A 768 -31.07 12.80 -6.23
CA VAL A 768 -31.52 11.46 -5.83
C VAL A 768 -30.38 10.46 -5.80
N THR A 769 -30.39 9.63 -4.77
CA THR A 769 -29.52 8.46 -4.64
C THR A 769 -30.36 7.23 -4.37
N VAL A 770 -30.06 6.11 -5.04
CA VAL A 770 -30.78 4.85 -4.87
C VAL A 770 -29.81 3.80 -4.34
N THR A 771 -30.14 3.17 -3.21
CA THR A 771 -29.33 2.14 -2.58
C THR A 771 -30.17 0.96 -2.08
N PRO A 772 -29.66 -0.27 -2.22
CA PRO A 772 -28.55 -0.66 -3.08
C PRO A 772 -28.93 -0.64 -4.57
N THR A 773 -27.98 -0.48 -5.47
CA THR A 773 -28.22 -0.58 -6.93
C THR A 773 -28.25 -2.03 -7.43
N ILE A 774 -27.73 -2.97 -6.65
CA ILE A 774 -27.95 -4.42 -6.80
C ILE A 774 -28.84 -4.84 -5.63
N PHE A 775 -30.05 -5.33 -5.91
CA PHE A 775 -31.07 -5.54 -4.88
C PHE A 775 -31.80 -6.88 -5.01
N ASP A 776 -32.25 -7.42 -3.88
CA ASP A 776 -33.11 -8.58 -3.83
C ASP A 776 -34.56 -8.23 -3.42
N ASN A 777 -34.72 -7.48 -2.32
CA ASN A 777 -35.99 -7.34 -1.65
C ASN A 777 -36.43 -5.90 -1.40
N ASP A 778 -35.49 -4.99 -1.18
CA ASP A 778 -35.79 -3.61 -0.80
C ASP A 778 -34.87 -2.64 -1.51
N LEU A 779 -35.40 -1.45 -1.85
CA LEU A 779 -34.66 -0.28 -2.37
C LEU A 779 -34.95 0.89 -1.46
N THR A 780 -33.93 1.69 -1.21
CA THR A 780 -34.06 2.99 -0.54
C THR A 780 -33.72 4.08 -1.57
N VAL A 781 -34.66 4.98 -1.79
CA VAL A 781 -34.47 6.18 -2.61
C VAL A 781 -34.36 7.36 -1.65
N THR A 782 -33.16 7.90 -1.53
CA THR A 782 -32.89 9.13 -0.76
C THR A 782 -32.83 10.29 -1.74
N TYR A 783 -33.59 11.35 -1.49
CA TYR A 783 -33.64 12.49 -2.40
C TYR A 783 -33.78 13.79 -1.64
N PHE A 784 -33.18 14.83 -2.21
CA PHE A 784 -33.28 16.21 -1.73
C PHE A 784 -34.25 17.00 -2.61
N LEU A 785 -35.13 17.78 -1.97
CA LEU A 785 -36.03 18.71 -2.66
C LEU A 785 -35.74 20.13 -2.19
N PRO A 786 -35.51 21.07 -3.11
CA PRO A 786 -35.29 22.50 -2.76
C PRO A 786 -36.52 23.14 -2.10
N GLU A 787 -37.68 22.71 -2.49
CA GLU A 787 -39.00 23.15 -1.95
C GLU A 787 -39.99 21.99 -1.98
N LYS A 788 -41.17 22.17 -1.42
CA LYS A 788 -42.24 21.20 -1.56
C LYS A 788 -42.69 21.12 -3.00
N MET A 789 -42.59 19.95 -3.59
CA MET A 789 -42.98 19.70 -4.98
C MET A 789 -43.44 18.26 -5.17
N PRO A 790 -44.26 17.98 -6.19
CA PRO A 790 -44.67 16.61 -6.45
C PRO A 790 -43.47 15.77 -6.94
N VAL A 791 -43.38 14.54 -6.44
CA VAL A 791 -42.35 13.57 -6.79
C VAL A 791 -42.98 12.35 -7.44
N ASN A 792 -42.37 11.89 -8.53
CA ASN A 792 -42.74 10.66 -9.21
C ASN A 792 -41.55 9.71 -9.30
N ILE A 793 -41.70 8.53 -8.71
CA ILE A 793 -40.69 7.45 -8.74
C ILE A 793 -41.28 6.29 -9.55
N ARG A 794 -40.62 5.89 -10.63
CA ARG A 794 -41.03 4.80 -11.51
C ARG A 794 -39.88 3.82 -11.70
N ILE A 795 -40.19 2.54 -11.83
CA ILE A 795 -39.23 1.50 -12.21
C ILE A 795 -39.69 0.86 -13.50
N PHE A 796 -38.78 0.72 -14.44
CA PHE A 796 -39.01 0.10 -15.75
C PHE A 796 -38.10 -1.13 -15.92
N ASP A 797 -38.56 -2.14 -16.64
CA ASP A 797 -37.70 -3.21 -17.12
C ASP A 797 -36.92 -2.78 -18.40
N VAL A 798 -36.06 -3.65 -18.89
CA VAL A 798 -35.19 -3.40 -20.07
C VAL A 798 -35.97 -3.18 -21.38
N VAL A 799 -37.23 -3.58 -21.44
CA VAL A 799 -38.09 -3.35 -22.64
C VAL A 799 -38.98 -2.12 -22.47
N GLY A 800 -38.77 -1.34 -21.38
CA GLY A 800 -39.52 -0.10 -21.11
C GLY A 800 -40.87 -0.30 -20.45
N LYS A 801 -41.20 -1.54 -20.01
CA LYS A 801 -42.46 -1.78 -19.30
C LYS A 801 -42.33 -1.28 -17.85
N GLN A 802 -43.25 -0.43 -17.45
CA GLN A 802 -43.33 0.05 -16.07
C GLN A 802 -43.76 -1.07 -15.11
N VAL A 803 -42.95 -1.34 -14.11
CA VAL A 803 -43.15 -2.38 -13.09
C VAL A 803 -43.49 -1.80 -11.71
N PHE A 804 -43.21 -0.53 -11.48
CA PHE A 804 -43.53 0.18 -10.26
C PHE A 804 -43.76 1.68 -10.54
N GLN A 805 -44.68 2.29 -9.78
CA GLN A 805 -44.83 3.74 -9.73
C GLN A 805 -45.31 4.17 -8.34
N LYS A 806 -44.72 5.29 -7.87
CA LYS A 806 -45.15 5.99 -6.68
C LYS A 806 -45.20 7.49 -6.94
N ASN A 807 -46.36 8.08 -6.79
CA ASN A 807 -46.57 9.52 -6.85
C ASN A 807 -46.68 10.04 -5.43
N ILE A 808 -45.88 11.02 -5.08
CA ILE A 808 -45.91 11.75 -3.81
C ILE A 808 -46.39 13.14 -4.14
N GLN A 809 -47.59 13.49 -3.61
CA GLN A 809 -48.18 14.80 -3.84
C GLN A 809 -47.35 15.88 -3.15
N GLU A 810 -47.39 17.10 -3.64
CA GLU A 810 -46.69 18.25 -3.06
C GLU A 810 -47.02 18.44 -1.56
N THR A 811 -48.25 18.23 -1.17
CA THR A 811 -48.74 18.31 0.22
C THR A 811 -48.12 17.26 1.16
N SER A 812 -47.58 16.19 0.58
CA SER A 812 -46.96 15.06 1.28
C SER A 812 -45.44 14.99 1.13
N SER A 813 -44.84 15.91 0.36
CA SER A 813 -43.41 16.06 0.22
C SER A 813 -42.87 17.08 1.26
N ASN A 814 -41.59 16.93 1.62
CA ASN A 814 -40.91 17.90 2.47
C ASN A 814 -39.76 18.55 1.70
N ALA A 815 -39.54 19.84 1.87
CA ALA A 815 -38.29 20.49 1.46
C ALA A 815 -37.13 19.88 2.30
N GLY A 816 -35.96 19.73 1.69
CA GLY A 816 -34.80 19.07 2.31
C GLY A 816 -34.71 17.57 1.97
N ASP A 817 -34.01 16.83 2.81
CA ASP A 817 -33.75 15.40 2.61
C ASP A 817 -34.99 14.55 2.88
N ASN A 818 -35.29 13.65 1.97
CA ASN A 818 -36.39 12.72 2.02
C ASN A 818 -35.90 11.30 1.77
N VAL A 819 -36.56 10.31 2.36
CA VAL A 819 -36.26 8.89 2.16
C VAL A 819 -37.52 8.13 1.81
N GLN A 820 -37.50 7.40 0.71
CA GLN A 820 -38.57 6.49 0.29
C GLN A 820 -38.04 5.06 0.20
N ARG A 821 -38.59 4.16 1.02
CA ARG A 821 -38.34 2.72 0.91
C ARG A 821 -39.33 2.07 -0.02
N ILE A 822 -38.87 1.19 -0.89
CA ILE A 822 -39.64 0.42 -1.85
C ILE A 822 -39.38 -1.06 -1.58
N ASN A 823 -40.42 -1.76 -1.14
CA ASN A 823 -40.34 -3.22 -0.99
C ASN A 823 -40.60 -3.88 -2.36
N THR A 824 -39.56 -4.45 -2.92
CA THR A 824 -39.57 -5.03 -4.27
C THR A 824 -40.04 -6.50 -4.29
N ARG A 825 -40.15 -7.16 -3.13
CA ARG A 825 -40.71 -8.53 -3.05
C ARG A 825 -42.10 -8.63 -3.61
N SER A 826 -42.94 -7.64 -3.34
CA SER A 826 -44.35 -7.63 -3.81
C SER A 826 -44.47 -7.38 -5.31
N LEU A 827 -43.42 -6.99 -5.98
CA LEU A 827 -43.44 -6.66 -7.41
C LEU A 827 -43.17 -7.86 -8.32
N ASN A 828 -42.80 -9.03 -7.76
CA ASN A 828 -42.48 -10.25 -8.51
C ASN A 828 -41.54 -10.01 -9.70
N LEU A 829 -40.49 -9.20 -9.51
CA LEU A 829 -39.55 -8.88 -10.56
C LEU A 829 -38.70 -10.11 -10.91
N ALA A 830 -38.36 -10.33 -12.16
CA ALA A 830 -37.40 -11.35 -12.58
C ALA A 830 -35.97 -10.89 -12.33
N THR A 831 -35.00 -11.82 -12.25
CA THR A 831 -33.58 -11.45 -12.27
C THR A 831 -33.25 -10.73 -13.59
N GLY A 832 -32.65 -9.55 -13.48
CA GLY A 832 -32.36 -8.73 -14.66
C GLY A 832 -32.08 -7.26 -14.33
N ILE A 833 -32.00 -6.47 -15.39
CA ILE A 833 -31.73 -5.02 -15.30
C ILE A 833 -33.04 -4.25 -15.28
N TYR A 834 -33.12 -3.24 -14.41
CA TYR A 834 -34.21 -2.30 -14.29
C TYR A 834 -33.68 -0.86 -14.29
N PHE A 835 -34.56 0.11 -14.56
CA PHE A 835 -34.24 1.54 -14.53
C PHE A 835 -35.25 2.23 -13.61
N LEU A 836 -34.72 2.86 -12.55
CA LEU A 836 -35.53 3.71 -11.69
C LEU A 836 -35.43 5.15 -12.20
N THR A 837 -36.55 5.76 -12.56
CA THR A 837 -36.64 7.18 -12.88
C THR A 837 -37.25 7.93 -11.71
N PHE A 838 -36.57 9.00 -11.31
CA PHE A 838 -37.04 9.96 -10.32
C PHE A 838 -37.31 11.29 -11.01
N SER A 839 -38.51 11.84 -10.83
CA SER A 839 -38.91 13.13 -11.42
C SER A 839 -39.46 14.05 -10.33
N ALA A 840 -38.97 15.30 -10.30
CA ALA A 840 -39.43 16.32 -9.36
C ALA A 840 -39.24 17.71 -9.96
N GLY A 841 -40.31 18.54 -10.04
CA GLY A 841 -40.22 19.94 -10.49
C GLY A 841 -39.62 20.13 -11.89
N GLY A 842 -39.82 19.16 -12.80
CA GLY A 842 -39.25 19.20 -14.16
C GLY A 842 -37.80 18.66 -14.24
N TRP A 843 -37.21 18.27 -13.12
CA TRP A 843 -35.91 17.59 -13.07
C TRP A 843 -36.09 16.06 -13.06
N ASP A 844 -35.35 15.39 -13.90
CA ASP A 844 -35.40 13.93 -14.06
C ASP A 844 -34.02 13.30 -13.85
N ASN A 845 -33.98 12.17 -13.17
CA ASN A 845 -32.80 11.34 -13.04
C ASN A 845 -33.16 9.86 -13.23
N THR A 846 -32.24 9.11 -13.83
CA THR A 846 -32.42 7.68 -14.05
C THR A 846 -31.25 6.88 -13.49
N THR A 847 -31.55 5.96 -12.59
CA THR A 847 -30.58 5.05 -11.98
C THR A 847 -30.79 3.63 -12.48
N LYS A 848 -29.72 2.97 -12.92
CA LYS A 848 -29.74 1.57 -13.30
C LYS A 848 -29.73 0.69 -12.05
N LEU A 849 -30.61 -0.31 -12.03
CA LEU A 849 -30.73 -1.30 -10.96
C LEU A 849 -30.51 -2.71 -11.51
N ILE A 850 -29.99 -3.61 -10.69
CA ILE A 850 -29.81 -5.04 -11.02
C ILE A 850 -30.47 -5.87 -9.93
N ARG A 851 -31.30 -6.87 -10.33
CA ARG A 851 -31.91 -7.83 -9.43
C ARG A 851 -31.36 -9.23 -9.65
#